data_c5948235e91a1253f010db21f60c38ba
#
_entry.id   c5948235e91a1253f010db21f60c38ba
#
_cell.length_a   1.000
_cell.length_b   1.000
_cell.length_c   1.000
_cell.angle_alpha   90.00
_cell.angle_beta   90.00
_cell.angle_gamma   90.00
#
_symmetry.space_group_name_H-M   'P 1'
#
loop_
_entity.id
_entity.type
_entity.pdbx_description
1 polymer ?
#
loop_
_entity_poly.entity_id
_entity_poly.type
_entity_poly.pdbx_seq_one_letter_code
_entity_poly.pdbx_strand_id
1 'polypeptide(L)'
;MSSTFILTLLASLGLAVLGCAGTATEDAASANPFFAESSLPFALPPFDQIDDAHYRPAFERGMADQLVEIEAIANTADTPTFENTVVQMERSGRLLTRVANVFFGLTSADTNDVLDAIEAEIAPTLSAHNDQILLNDTLFARVKTLYDERDGLDLDAEARRLVEEYYTDFVRAGAQVSAAEKERLKAINAELATLGTAFSQNVLGEVNAAAVSVDTQEELAGLSKNEIAAAAEAAVARDLEGKYVIALLNTSGQPALSSLENRALRERIMAASQARGRQGGEFDNRDIVTRMARLRAERAQMLGYPNHAAYILEQQTAQTVDAVNERLASLTPPAVANAQAEAVDLQEMIGTEDGDFALAGWDWAYYTEKVRAARYAFDASQLRPYFEMNTVLTNGVFYAATQLYGLTFKERSELPVYHPDVRVFEVFDAGGAPLGLFLGDFYARPSKRGGAWMNAYVSQSHLLGTQAVVANHLNIPKPPAGEPTLLTFDEVTTMFHEFGHALHGLFSDVRYPYFAGTSVPRDFVEYPSQVNEMWATWPEVLTHYAVHHETGEPMPTELLDKVLATVTFNQGFATTEYLAASLIDMAWHQLSPEDVPDADGLVAFEAAALKEAGVALDAVPPRYRSTYFSHIFAGGYSAGYYSYIWSEVLDADSVEWFKEHGGLTRENGNHFRVSLLSRGGSVEAMTLFRNFRGADPDITPLLTRRGLN
;
A
#
# COMPACT_ATOMS: atom_id res chain seq x y z
N MET A 1 46.58 12.25 -72.20
CA MET A 1 46.15 13.64 -72.32
C MET A 1 45.05 13.89 -71.37
N SER A 2 45.31 14.78 -70.43
CA SER A 2 44.39 15.61 -69.68
C SER A 2 43.10 15.00 -69.14
N SER A 3 43.00 14.96 -67.83
CA SER A 3 41.87 15.54 -67.17
C SER A 3 42.13 15.75 -65.70
N THR A 4 42.36 16.97 -65.41
CA THR A 4 42.25 17.60 -64.11
C THR A 4 40.88 18.30 -64.08
N PHE A 5 40.22 18.28 -62.97
CA PHE A 5 39.02 19.01 -62.50
C PHE A 5 37.88 18.08 -62.07
N ILE A 6 37.80 17.85 -60.80
CA ILE A 6 36.63 17.95 -59.88
C ILE A 6 37.11 17.49 -58.47
N LEU A 7 37.70 18.42 -57.73
CA LEU A 7 37.89 18.23 -56.27
C LEU A 7 37.91 19.63 -55.61
N THR A 8 36.76 20.24 -55.47
CA THR A 8 36.54 21.40 -54.57
C THR A 8 35.11 21.79 -54.61
N LEU A 9 34.25 21.02 -53.97
CA LEU A 9 32.91 21.46 -53.46
C LEU A 9 32.24 20.41 -52.54
N LEU A 10 32.90 20.02 -51.46
CA LEU A 10 32.31 19.17 -50.41
C LEU A 10 32.93 19.44 -49.03
N ALA A 11 33.30 20.69 -48.77
CA ALA A 11 33.89 21.06 -47.48
C ALA A 11 33.20 22.27 -46.80
N SER A 12 31.92 22.54 -47.12
CA SER A 12 31.22 23.67 -46.50
C SER A 12 29.75 23.40 -46.05
N LEU A 13 29.37 22.14 -45.92
CA LEU A 13 28.02 21.78 -45.37
C LEU A 13 28.07 20.90 -44.11
N GLY A 14 29.22 20.77 -43.47
CA GLY A 14 29.41 19.91 -42.29
C GLY A 14 29.54 20.64 -40.94
N LEU A 15 29.32 21.97 -40.87
CA LEU A 15 29.52 22.73 -39.63
C LEU A 15 28.28 23.50 -39.12
N ALA A 16 27.09 23.26 -39.66
CA ALA A 16 25.90 23.99 -39.24
C ALA A 16 24.82 23.13 -38.52
N VAL A 17 25.11 21.84 -38.24
CA VAL A 17 24.12 20.95 -37.54
C VAL A 17 24.56 20.59 -36.11
N LEU A 18 25.77 20.92 -35.68
CA LEU A 18 26.25 20.66 -34.32
C LEU A 18 26.04 21.81 -33.32
N GLY A 19 25.39 22.89 -33.74
CA GLY A 19 25.19 24.07 -32.90
C GLY A 19 23.78 24.20 -32.28
N CYS A 20 22.80 23.39 -32.70
CA CYS A 20 21.42 23.51 -32.18
C CYS A 20 20.98 22.39 -31.23
N ALA A 21 21.77 21.31 -31.12
CA ALA A 21 21.40 20.23 -30.17
C ALA A 21 21.94 20.47 -28.75
N GLY A 22 23.02 21.25 -28.60
CA GLY A 22 23.60 21.54 -27.28
C GLY A 22 22.86 22.60 -26.47
N THR A 23 22.26 23.59 -27.14
CA THR A 23 21.53 24.67 -26.43
C THR A 23 20.13 24.28 -25.99
N ALA A 24 19.46 23.39 -26.71
CA ALA A 24 18.13 22.91 -26.31
C ALA A 24 18.19 21.94 -25.15
N THR A 25 19.27 21.18 -24.98
CA THR A 25 19.46 20.27 -23.84
C THR A 25 19.93 20.98 -22.56
N GLU A 26 20.78 22.04 -22.70
CA GLU A 26 21.19 22.84 -21.54
C GLU A 26 20.09 23.77 -21.03
N ASP A 27 19.25 24.36 -21.89
CA ASP A 27 18.11 25.17 -21.49
C ASP A 27 16.98 24.33 -20.86
N ALA A 28 16.72 23.12 -21.37
CA ALA A 28 15.76 22.20 -20.79
C ALA A 28 16.24 21.64 -19.44
N ALA A 29 17.53 21.37 -19.29
CA ALA A 29 18.11 20.93 -18.03
C ALA A 29 18.10 22.04 -16.95
N SER A 30 18.24 23.31 -17.33
CA SER A 30 18.18 24.45 -16.40
C SER A 30 16.77 24.77 -15.91
N ALA A 31 15.73 24.29 -16.60
CA ALA A 31 14.32 24.53 -16.28
C ALA A 31 13.65 23.38 -15.51
N ASN A 32 14.36 22.26 -15.24
CA ASN A 32 13.75 21.10 -14.55
C ASN A 32 13.40 21.43 -13.09
N PRO A 33 12.11 21.36 -12.71
CA PRO A 33 11.63 21.79 -11.38
C PRO A 33 12.21 20.97 -10.22
N PHE A 34 12.68 19.74 -10.47
CA PHE A 34 13.33 18.93 -9.45
C PHE A 34 14.70 19.45 -9.01
N PHE A 35 15.40 20.24 -9.83
CA PHE A 35 16.76 20.70 -9.51
C PHE A 35 16.82 21.80 -8.42
N ALA A 36 15.68 22.36 -8.05
CA ALA A 36 15.57 23.24 -6.92
C ALA A 36 14.58 22.69 -5.89
N GLU A 37 14.75 23.06 -4.64
CA GLU A 37 13.71 22.80 -3.63
C GLU A 37 12.46 23.60 -3.96
N SER A 38 11.30 22.98 -3.76
CA SER A 38 10.03 23.67 -3.96
C SER A 38 9.88 24.83 -2.97
N SER A 39 9.45 25.98 -3.46
CA SER A 39 9.11 27.15 -2.63
C SER A 39 7.67 27.14 -2.13
N LEU A 40 6.88 26.12 -2.50
CA LEU A 40 5.52 25.93 -2.03
C LEU A 40 5.51 25.56 -0.54
N PRO A 41 4.40 25.78 0.16
CA PRO A 41 4.27 25.39 1.56
C PRO A 41 4.68 23.93 1.80
N PHE A 42 5.47 23.68 2.84
CA PHE A 42 5.98 22.37 3.23
C PHE A 42 6.83 21.66 2.16
N ALA A 43 7.38 22.42 1.20
CA ALA A 43 8.08 21.89 0.04
C ALA A 43 7.20 20.94 -0.81
N LEU A 44 5.87 21.18 -0.84
CA LEU A 44 4.94 20.46 -1.74
C LEU A 44 5.52 20.43 -3.16
N PRO A 45 5.55 19.27 -3.83
CA PRO A 45 5.99 19.20 -5.22
C PRO A 45 5.18 20.15 -6.11
N PRO A 46 5.83 20.91 -7.03
CA PRO A 46 5.15 21.81 -7.95
C PRO A 46 4.53 20.98 -9.09
N PHE A 47 3.47 20.21 -8.81
CA PHE A 47 2.85 19.28 -9.74
C PHE A 47 2.44 19.92 -11.07
N ASP A 48 2.07 21.20 -11.06
CA ASP A 48 1.73 21.99 -12.24
C ASP A 48 2.90 22.35 -13.16
N GLN A 49 4.15 22.11 -12.70
CA GLN A 49 5.39 22.39 -13.42
C GLN A 49 6.15 21.11 -13.79
N ILE A 50 5.71 19.96 -13.30
CA ILE A 50 6.37 18.67 -13.53
C ILE A 50 5.73 17.99 -14.73
N ASP A 51 6.57 17.70 -15.75
CA ASP A 51 6.20 16.91 -16.92
C ASP A 51 6.97 15.58 -16.93
N ASP A 52 6.50 14.59 -17.65
CA ASP A 52 7.12 13.26 -17.77
C ASP A 52 8.59 13.33 -18.21
N ALA A 53 8.93 14.29 -19.08
CA ALA A 53 10.29 14.51 -19.57
C ALA A 53 11.30 14.95 -18.49
N HIS A 54 10.82 15.39 -17.32
CA HIS A 54 11.67 15.87 -16.23
C HIS A 54 12.26 14.72 -15.40
N TYR A 55 11.62 13.54 -15.38
CA TYR A 55 12.01 12.44 -14.48
C TYR A 55 13.38 11.83 -14.79
N ARG A 56 13.62 11.39 -16.05
CA ARG A 56 14.92 10.77 -16.40
C ARG A 56 16.12 11.65 -16.04
N PRO A 57 16.20 12.92 -16.48
CA PRO A 57 17.32 13.78 -16.11
C PRO A 57 17.45 14.00 -14.61
N ALA A 58 16.32 14.03 -13.88
CA ALA A 58 16.33 14.22 -12.42
C ALA A 58 16.84 12.98 -11.69
N PHE A 59 16.45 11.78 -12.12
CA PHE A 59 16.98 10.52 -11.59
C PHE A 59 18.48 10.37 -11.89
N GLU A 60 18.90 10.58 -13.14
CA GLU A 60 20.31 10.48 -13.54
C GLU A 60 21.20 11.41 -12.69
N ARG A 61 20.77 12.67 -12.56
CA ARG A 61 21.50 13.64 -11.75
C ARG A 61 21.43 13.31 -10.26
N GLY A 62 20.24 12.94 -9.74
CA GLY A 62 20.06 12.62 -8.32
C GLY A 62 20.94 11.45 -7.88
N MET A 63 21.03 10.39 -8.69
CA MET A 63 21.92 9.26 -8.44
C MET A 63 23.41 9.67 -8.51
N ALA A 64 23.78 10.45 -9.52
CA ALA A 64 25.16 10.90 -9.68
C ALA A 64 25.60 11.80 -8.51
N ASP A 65 24.76 12.77 -8.12
CA ASP A 65 25.04 13.68 -7.00
C ASP A 65 25.17 12.88 -5.69
N GLN A 66 24.27 11.93 -5.41
CA GLN A 66 24.35 11.09 -4.21
C GLN A 66 25.61 10.23 -4.17
N LEU A 67 26.05 9.64 -5.28
CA LEU A 67 27.29 8.86 -5.30
C LEU A 67 28.51 9.72 -5.00
N VAL A 68 28.55 10.97 -5.47
CA VAL A 68 29.63 11.91 -5.10
C VAL A 68 29.62 12.20 -3.61
N GLU A 69 28.44 12.40 -3.01
CA GLU A 69 28.29 12.63 -1.57
C GLU A 69 28.74 11.39 -0.77
N ILE A 70 28.31 10.18 -1.18
CA ILE A 70 28.70 8.91 -0.56
C ILE A 70 30.20 8.65 -0.66
N GLU A 71 30.81 8.91 -1.82
CA GLU A 71 32.25 8.77 -2.01
C GLU A 71 33.03 9.74 -1.12
N ALA A 72 32.55 10.98 -0.94
CA ALA A 72 33.16 11.93 -0.02
C ALA A 72 33.11 11.44 1.45
N ILE A 73 32.00 10.83 1.86
CA ILE A 73 31.87 10.24 3.19
C ILE A 73 32.82 9.03 3.34
N ALA A 74 32.80 8.11 2.36
CA ALA A 74 33.55 6.86 2.43
C ALA A 74 35.08 7.13 2.44
N ASN A 75 35.57 8.08 1.64
CA ASN A 75 36.99 8.33 1.40
C ASN A 75 37.59 9.46 2.26
N THR A 76 36.83 10.05 3.20
CA THR A 76 37.40 11.04 4.11
C THR A 76 38.53 10.41 4.96
N ALA A 77 39.64 11.13 5.11
CA ALA A 77 40.78 10.70 5.91
C ALA A 77 40.54 10.80 7.44
N ASP A 78 39.49 11.50 7.83
CA ASP A 78 39.16 11.72 9.24
C ASP A 78 38.64 10.40 9.87
N THR A 79 38.95 10.21 11.14
CA THR A 79 38.39 9.13 11.95
C THR A 79 36.86 9.14 11.86
N PRO A 80 36.19 7.99 11.68
CA PRO A 80 34.73 7.93 11.67
C PRO A 80 34.14 8.54 12.92
N THR A 81 33.20 9.44 12.74
CA THR A 81 32.34 10.00 13.80
C THR A 81 30.90 9.90 13.36
N PHE A 82 29.96 9.95 14.30
CA PHE A 82 28.54 9.97 14.00
C PHE A 82 28.20 11.09 13.01
N GLU A 83 28.74 12.29 13.25
CA GLU A 83 28.47 13.49 12.42
C GLU A 83 29.08 13.40 11.01
N ASN A 84 30.31 12.87 10.84
CA ASN A 84 30.97 12.80 9.53
C ASN A 84 30.66 11.53 8.73
N THR A 85 29.85 10.64 9.27
CA THR A 85 29.45 9.39 8.62
C THR A 85 27.92 9.28 8.56
N VAL A 86 27.26 8.93 9.68
CA VAL A 86 25.83 8.64 9.69
C VAL A 86 24.98 9.87 9.38
N VAL A 87 25.28 11.00 10.01
CA VAL A 87 24.53 12.27 9.74
C VAL A 87 24.74 12.73 8.29
N GLN A 88 25.93 12.51 7.71
CA GLN A 88 26.14 12.87 6.30
C GLN A 88 25.39 11.91 5.37
N MET A 89 25.25 10.62 5.71
CA MET A 89 24.40 9.68 4.96
C MET A 89 22.94 10.14 4.99
N GLU A 90 22.41 10.54 6.15
CA GLU A 90 21.05 11.10 6.28
C GLU A 90 20.82 12.37 5.44
N ARG A 91 21.88 13.14 5.19
CA ARG A 91 21.82 14.36 4.37
C ARG A 91 22.00 14.10 2.88
N SER A 92 22.50 12.92 2.50
CA SER A 92 22.80 12.59 1.12
C SER A 92 21.54 12.28 0.29
N GLY A 93 21.63 12.40 -1.04
CA GLY A 93 20.59 11.97 -1.97
C GLY A 93 19.29 12.78 -1.94
N ARG A 94 19.28 14.02 -1.44
CA ARG A 94 18.06 14.84 -1.31
C ARG A 94 17.32 15.04 -2.65
N LEU A 95 18.06 15.23 -3.75
CA LEU A 95 17.45 15.33 -5.08
C LEU A 95 16.82 14.00 -5.49
N LEU A 96 17.53 12.89 -5.31
CA LEU A 96 17.04 11.56 -5.64
C LEU A 96 15.76 11.22 -4.84
N THR A 97 15.76 11.47 -3.53
CA THR A 97 14.58 11.25 -2.67
C THR A 97 13.38 12.07 -3.17
N ARG A 98 13.60 13.34 -3.51
CA ARG A 98 12.53 14.24 -3.97
C ARG A 98 11.92 13.76 -5.29
N VAL A 99 12.74 13.35 -6.27
CA VAL A 99 12.23 12.86 -7.54
C VAL A 99 11.57 11.49 -7.38
N ALA A 100 12.15 10.59 -6.58
CA ALA A 100 11.63 9.25 -6.35
C ALA A 100 10.25 9.28 -5.66
N ASN A 101 10.08 10.08 -4.62
CA ASN A 101 8.79 10.20 -3.93
C ASN A 101 7.66 10.68 -4.85
N VAL A 102 7.94 11.64 -5.73
CA VAL A 102 6.95 12.11 -6.70
C VAL A 102 6.69 11.06 -7.78
N PHE A 103 7.75 10.51 -8.36
CA PHE A 103 7.65 9.54 -9.46
C PHE A 103 6.88 8.29 -9.06
N PHE A 104 7.28 7.60 -7.99
CA PHE A 104 6.62 6.38 -7.52
C PHE A 104 5.24 6.64 -6.91
N GLY A 105 5.01 7.86 -6.42
CA GLY A 105 3.66 8.30 -6.08
C GLY A 105 2.76 8.34 -7.32
N LEU A 106 3.23 8.90 -8.43
CA LEU A 106 2.45 9.03 -9.66
C LEU A 106 2.34 7.73 -10.45
N THR A 107 3.38 6.90 -10.55
CA THR A 107 3.25 5.58 -11.21
C THR A 107 2.23 4.67 -10.53
N SER A 108 1.93 4.94 -9.24
CA SER A 108 0.88 4.25 -8.51
C SER A 108 -0.49 4.92 -8.62
N ALA A 109 -0.54 6.26 -8.64
CA ALA A 109 -1.78 7.03 -8.51
C ALA A 109 -2.34 7.54 -9.83
N ASP A 110 -1.50 7.86 -10.80
CA ASP A 110 -1.90 8.46 -12.09
C ASP A 110 -0.86 8.19 -13.17
N THR A 111 -0.65 6.90 -13.50
CA THR A 111 0.34 6.46 -14.47
C THR A 111 -0.08 6.69 -15.93
N ASN A 112 0.88 6.59 -16.83
CA ASN A 112 0.70 6.57 -18.27
C ASN A 112 1.84 5.78 -18.93
N ASP A 113 1.73 5.50 -20.23
CA ASP A 113 2.71 4.70 -20.98
C ASP A 113 4.14 5.25 -20.89
N VAL A 114 4.32 6.58 -20.75
CA VAL A 114 5.64 7.20 -20.64
C VAL A 114 6.22 6.96 -19.23
N LEU A 115 5.42 7.13 -18.18
CA LEU A 115 5.82 6.85 -16.80
C LEU A 115 6.13 5.36 -16.62
N ASP A 116 5.32 4.47 -17.17
CA ASP A 116 5.53 3.02 -17.12
C ASP A 116 6.84 2.62 -17.80
N ALA A 117 7.16 3.22 -18.97
CA ALA A 117 8.43 2.99 -19.65
C ALA A 117 9.63 3.52 -18.84
N ILE A 118 9.49 4.68 -18.20
CA ILE A 118 10.53 5.23 -17.31
C ILE A 118 10.71 4.33 -16.09
N GLU A 119 9.62 3.85 -15.48
CA GLU A 119 9.68 2.97 -14.31
C GLU A 119 10.44 1.67 -14.63
N ALA A 120 10.13 1.04 -15.76
CA ALA A 120 10.82 -0.18 -16.21
C ALA A 120 12.33 0.02 -16.42
N GLU A 121 12.77 1.22 -16.84
CA GLU A 121 14.17 1.58 -17.01
C GLU A 121 14.85 1.94 -15.69
N ILE A 122 14.18 2.71 -14.84
CA ILE A 122 14.77 3.28 -13.63
C ILE A 122 14.80 2.27 -12.47
N ALA A 123 13.84 1.37 -12.34
CA ALA A 123 13.79 0.44 -11.22
C ALA A 123 15.06 -0.43 -11.06
N PRO A 124 15.56 -1.12 -12.11
CA PRO A 124 16.82 -1.84 -12.00
C PRO A 124 18.03 -0.91 -11.82
N THR A 125 17.99 0.31 -12.36
CA THR A 125 19.07 1.29 -12.22
C THR A 125 19.17 1.80 -10.77
N LEU A 126 18.03 2.09 -10.13
CA LEU A 126 17.97 2.44 -8.71
C LEU A 126 18.41 1.28 -7.81
N SER A 127 18.05 0.05 -8.15
CA SER A 127 18.52 -1.13 -7.44
C SER A 127 20.05 -1.22 -7.48
N ALA A 128 20.65 -1.04 -8.68
CA ALA A 128 22.09 -1.04 -8.85
C ALA A 128 22.78 0.15 -8.13
N HIS A 129 22.13 1.32 -8.08
CA HIS A 129 22.58 2.48 -7.32
C HIS A 129 22.62 2.20 -5.81
N ASN A 130 21.55 1.62 -5.25
CA ASN A 130 21.50 1.22 -3.84
C ASN A 130 22.57 0.18 -3.51
N ASP A 131 22.81 -0.79 -4.40
CA ASP A 131 23.88 -1.77 -4.24
C ASP A 131 25.28 -1.13 -4.23
N GLN A 132 25.50 -0.04 -4.99
CA GLN A 132 26.78 0.70 -4.95
C GLN A 132 27.01 1.35 -3.59
N ILE A 133 25.97 1.72 -2.86
CA ILE A 133 26.05 2.31 -1.52
C ILE A 133 26.21 1.22 -0.48
N LEU A 134 25.26 0.28 -0.41
CA LEU A 134 25.17 -0.71 0.67
C LEU A 134 26.25 -1.82 0.58
N LEU A 135 26.82 -2.06 -0.60
CA LEU A 135 27.92 -3.02 -0.79
C LEU A 135 29.31 -2.35 -0.84
N ASN A 136 29.39 -1.05 -0.52
CA ASN A 136 30.65 -0.31 -0.48
C ASN A 136 31.45 -0.66 0.77
N ASP A 137 32.57 -1.36 0.58
CA ASP A 137 33.44 -1.84 1.66
C ASP A 137 34.00 -0.72 2.54
N THR A 138 34.35 0.42 1.93
CA THR A 138 34.94 1.56 2.63
C THR A 138 33.91 2.26 3.51
N LEU A 139 32.70 2.49 2.99
CA LEU A 139 31.59 3.07 3.74
C LEU A 139 31.17 2.12 4.88
N PHE A 140 31.02 0.82 4.58
CA PHE A 140 30.68 -0.18 5.60
C PHE A 140 31.72 -0.22 6.75
N ALA A 141 33.02 -0.14 6.43
CA ALA A 141 34.06 -0.11 7.46
C ALA A 141 33.89 1.08 8.42
N ARG A 142 33.46 2.25 7.93
CA ARG A 142 33.16 3.43 8.78
C ARG A 142 31.94 3.21 9.67
N VAL A 143 30.85 2.71 9.08
CA VAL A 143 29.63 2.38 9.85
C VAL A 143 29.90 1.32 10.90
N LYS A 144 30.65 0.27 10.53
CA LYS A 144 31.06 -0.80 11.45
C LYS A 144 31.91 -0.28 12.62
N THR A 145 32.82 0.63 12.38
CA THR A 145 33.62 1.25 13.45
C THR A 145 32.71 1.94 14.47
N LEU A 146 31.74 2.73 14.01
CA LEU A 146 30.79 3.41 14.90
C LEU A 146 29.89 2.42 15.66
N TYR A 147 29.46 1.36 14.97
CA TYR A 147 28.65 0.30 15.59
C TYR A 147 29.43 -0.43 16.70
N ASP A 148 30.68 -0.80 16.43
CA ASP A 148 31.54 -1.50 17.41
C ASP A 148 31.84 -0.63 18.64
N GLU A 149 31.95 0.70 18.47
CA GLU A 149 32.28 1.68 19.52
C GLU A 149 31.05 2.36 20.16
N ARG A 150 29.82 2.05 19.69
CA ARG A 150 28.58 2.80 20.01
C ARG A 150 28.27 2.97 21.50
N ASP A 151 28.70 2.00 22.32
CA ASP A 151 28.49 2.06 23.77
C ASP A 151 29.42 3.07 24.48
N GLY A 152 30.51 3.43 23.81
CA GLY A 152 31.46 4.45 24.28
C GLY A 152 31.23 5.84 23.71
N LEU A 153 30.33 5.99 22.72
CA LEU A 153 30.02 7.27 22.11
C LEU A 153 28.95 8.02 22.91
N ASP A 154 29.06 9.35 22.94
CA ASP A 154 28.06 10.24 23.56
C ASP A 154 26.87 10.44 22.58
N LEU A 155 26.08 9.38 22.40
CA LEU A 155 24.90 9.35 21.54
C LEU A 155 23.63 9.26 22.38
N ASP A 156 22.60 10.04 22.00
CA ASP A 156 21.27 9.83 22.52
C ASP A 156 20.67 8.50 21.96
N ALA A 157 19.49 8.12 22.45
CA ALA A 157 18.89 6.85 22.10
C ALA A 157 18.54 6.76 20.61
N GLU A 158 18.07 7.82 19.98
CA GLU A 158 17.72 7.86 18.58
C GLU A 158 18.98 7.75 17.69
N ALA A 159 20.02 8.51 18.00
CA ALA A 159 21.30 8.44 17.29
C ALA A 159 21.99 7.06 17.40
N ARG A 160 21.94 6.45 18.60
CA ARG A 160 22.46 5.09 18.81
C ARG A 160 21.72 4.07 17.97
N ARG A 161 20.37 4.12 17.99
CA ARG A 161 19.53 3.27 17.17
C ARG A 161 19.81 3.43 15.68
N LEU A 162 20.04 4.66 15.23
CA LEU A 162 20.35 4.93 13.82
C LEU A 162 21.67 4.25 13.38
N VAL A 163 22.69 4.23 14.24
CA VAL A 163 23.93 3.49 13.98
C VAL A 163 23.68 1.98 13.88
N GLU A 164 22.81 1.45 14.76
CA GLU A 164 22.46 0.02 14.79
C GLU A 164 21.69 -0.38 13.53
N GLU A 165 20.71 0.42 13.11
CA GLU A 165 19.92 0.17 11.90
C GLU A 165 20.81 0.25 10.64
N TYR A 166 21.62 1.28 10.46
CA TYR A 166 22.53 1.34 9.31
C TYR A 166 23.49 0.16 9.25
N TYR A 167 24.08 -0.23 10.39
CA TYR A 167 24.94 -1.43 10.42
C TYR A 167 24.17 -2.67 9.98
N THR A 168 22.96 -2.84 10.47
CA THR A 168 22.09 -3.95 10.12
C THR A 168 21.71 -3.95 8.64
N ASP A 169 21.36 -2.79 8.08
CA ASP A 169 21.05 -2.63 6.65
C ASP A 169 22.22 -3.06 5.76
N PHE A 170 23.43 -2.61 6.06
CA PHE A 170 24.64 -3.02 5.33
C PHE A 170 24.88 -4.53 5.40
N VAL A 171 24.79 -5.11 6.58
CA VAL A 171 24.98 -6.56 6.77
C VAL A 171 23.93 -7.36 6.00
N ARG A 172 22.67 -6.95 6.09
CA ARG A 172 21.54 -7.61 5.41
C ARG A 172 21.57 -7.41 3.90
N ALA A 173 22.12 -6.31 3.40
CA ALA A 173 22.36 -6.12 1.97
C ALA A 173 23.50 -7.02 1.45
N GLY A 174 24.36 -7.57 2.32
CA GLY A 174 25.46 -8.43 1.94
C GLY A 174 26.85 -7.76 1.99
N ALA A 175 27.03 -6.70 2.79
CA ALA A 175 28.34 -6.04 2.92
C ALA A 175 29.47 -6.99 3.34
N GLN A 176 29.14 -8.08 4.05
CA GLN A 176 30.10 -9.04 4.60
C GLN A 176 30.37 -10.26 3.72
N VAL A 177 29.64 -10.46 2.61
CA VAL A 177 29.87 -11.61 1.74
C VAL A 177 31.08 -11.37 0.80
N SER A 178 31.55 -12.41 0.13
CA SER A 178 32.66 -12.31 -0.80
C SER A 178 32.34 -11.41 -2.01
N ALA A 179 33.37 -10.91 -2.70
CA ALA A 179 33.21 -10.10 -3.89
C ALA A 179 32.41 -10.81 -5.00
N ALA A 180 32.58 -12.12 -5.17
CA ALA A 180 31.84 -12.90 -6.15
C ALA A 180 30.35 -13.00 -5.79
N GLU A 181 30.04 -13.18 -4.50
CA GLU A 181 28.66 -13.18 -4.01
C GLU A 181 28.02 -11.80 -4.11
N LYS A 182 28.75 -10.70 -3.86
CA LYS A 182 28.24 -9.34 -4.08
C LYS A 182 27.81 -9.13 -5.53
N GLU A 183 28.61 -9.58 -6.52
CA GLU A 183 28.20 -9.48 -7.93
C GLU A 183 26.93 -10.30 -8.25
N ARG A 184 26.80 -11.49 -7.63
CA ARG A 184 25.57 -12.28 -7.78
C ARG A 184 24.35 -11.59 -7.12
N LEU A 185 24.51 -11.00 -5.92
CA LEU A 185 23.45 -10.24 -5.25
C LEU A 185 22.98 -9.05 -6.08
N LYS A 186 23.91 -8.27 -6.66
CA LYS A 186 23.58 -7.17 -7.58
C LYS A 186 22.72 -7.66 -8.76
N ALA A 187 23.12 -8.77 -9.38
CA ALA A 187 22.35 -9.34 -10.48
C ALA A 187 20.94 -9.78 -10.05
N ILE A 188 20.82 -10.41 -8.88
CA ILE A 188 19.53 -10.81 -8.31
C ILE A 188 18.66 -9.58 -8.01
N ASN A 189 19.22 -8.55 -7.37
CA ASN A 189 18.49 -7.35 -6.97
C ASN A 189 17.96 -6.59 -8.20
N ALA A 190 18.80 -6.43 -9.25
CA ALA A 190 18.39 -5.79 -10.51
C ALA A 190 17.27 -6.59 -11.22
N GLU A 191 17.37 -7.93 -11.25
CA GLU A 191 16.35 -8.78 -11.85
C GLU A 191 15.04 -8.72 -11.04
N LEU A 192 15.10 -8.76 -9.71
CA LEU A 192 13.92 -8.61 -8.84
C LEU A 192 13.23 -7.26 -9.01
N ALA A 193 13.99 -6.17 -9.19
CA ALA A 193 13.42 -4.85 -9.46
C ALA A 193 12.68 -4.83 -10.81
N THR A 194 13.28 -5.37 -11.86
CA THR A 194 12.65 -5.50 -13.18
C THR A 194 11.37 -6.34 -13.12
N LEU A 195 11.41 -7.50 -12.45
CA LEU A 195 10.27 -8.39 -12.34
C LEU A 195 9.14 -7.78 -11.49
N GLY A 196 9.47 -7.05 -10.43
CA GLY A 196 8.48 -6.37 -9.58
C GLY A 196 7.71 -5.29 -10.33
N THR A 197 8.42 -4.46 -11.11
CA THR A 197 7.80 -3.45 -11.99
C THR A 197 6.91 -4.11 -13.04
N ALA A 198 7.41 -5.12 -13.76
CA ALA A 198 6.63 -5.84 -14.76
C ALA A 198 5.38 -6.50 -14.14
N PHE A 199 5.50 -7.10 -12.96
CA PHE A 199 4.36 -7.67 -12.24
C PHE A 199 3.28 -6.61 -11.95
N SER A 200 3.67 -5.45 -11.44
CA SER A 200 2.74 -4.36 -11.10
C SER A 200 2.01 -3.82 -12.33
N GLN A 201 2.75 -3.55 -13.41
CA GLN A 201 2.20 -3.08 -14.68
C GLN A 201 1.26 -4.10 -15.31
N ASN A 202 1.63 -5.39 -15.29
CA ASN A 202 0.76 -6.48 -15.76
C ASN A 202 -0.53 -6.58 -14.96
N VAL A 203 -0.49 -6.43 -13.63
CA VAL A 203 -1.70 -6.45 -12.78
C VAL A 203 -2.64 -5.30 -13.17
N LEU A 204 -2.12 -4.09 -13.37
CA LEU A 204 -2.94 -2.94 -13.78
C LEU A 204 -3.51 -3.15 -15.19
N GLY A 205 -2.69 -3.59 -16.14
CA GLY A 205 -3.12 -3.89 -17.51
C GLY A 205 -4.20 -4.96 -17.55
N GLU A 206 -4.03 -6.06 -16.82
CA GLU A 206 -4.99 -7.17 -16.77
C GLU A 206 -6.31 -6.78 -16.10
N VAL A 207 -6.29 -5.98 -15.02
CA VAL A 207 -7.52 -5.46 -14.38
C VAL A 207 -8.35 -4.67 -15.39
N ASN A 208 -7.71 -3.87 -16.22
CA ASN A 208 -8.39 -3.09 -17.24
C ASN A 208 -8.87 -3.97 -18.43
N ALA A 209 -8.08 -4.96 -18.85
CA ALA A 209 -8.38 -5.83 -19.98
C ALA A 209 -9.44 -6.90 -19.65
N ALA A 210 -9.42 -7.44 -18.42
CA ALA A 210 -10.33 -8.51 -17.98
C ALA A 210 -11.72 -7.99 -17.55
N ALA A 211 -12.01 -6.70 -17.70
CA ALA A 211 -13.32 -6.13 -17.41
C ALA A 211 -14.46 -6.87 -18.17
N VAL A 212 -15.56 -7.15 -17.49
CA VAL A 212 -16.62 -8.01 -18.01
C VAL A 212 -17.64 -7.20 -18.81
N SER A 213 -17.71 -7.43 -20.12
CA SER A 213 -18.72 -6.81 -21.00
C SER A 213 -20.08 -7.49 -20.84
N VAL A 214 -21.14 -6.68 -20.79
CA VAL A 214 -22.55 -7.11 -20.64
C VAL A 214 -23.35 -6.46 -21.75
N ASP A 215 -24.22 -7.24 -22.40
CA ASP A 215 -24.92 -6.80 -23.63
C ASP A 215 -26.19 -6.00 -23.34
N THR A 216 -26.90 -6.29 -22.24
CA THR A 216 -28.20 -5.66 -21.95
C THR A 216 -28.29 -5.18 -20.50
N GLN A 217 -29.14 -4.17 -20.28
CA GLN A 217 -29.41 -3.64 -18.93
C GLN A 217 -30.13 -4.66 -18.04
N GLU A 218 -30.93 -5.54 -18.62
CA GLU A 218 -31.67 -6.59 -17.89
C GLU A 218 -30.72 -7.57 -17.20
N GLU A 219 -29.55 -7.82 -17.78
CA GLU A 219 -28.53 -8.67 -17.16
C GLU A 219 -27.93 -8.05 -15.88
N LEU A 220 -28.05 -6.71 -15.73
CA LEU A 220 -27.58 -5.95 -14.58
C LEU A 220 -28.65 -5.77 -13.47
N ALA A 221 -29.75 -6.54 -13.53
CA ALA A 221 -30.77 -6.49 -12.49
C ALA A 221 -30.12 -6.68 -11.10
N GLY A 222 -30.56 -5.86 -10.14
CA GLY A 222 -30.02 -5.80 -8.77
C GLY A 222 -29.01 -4.68 -8.55
N LEU A 223 -28.35 -4.16 -9.59
CA LEU A 223 -27.51 -2.97 -9.46
C LEU A 223 -28.35 -1.69 -9.35
N SER A 224 -27.83 -0.71 -8.62
CA SER A 224 -28.41 0.62 -8.54
C SER A 224 -28.34 1.36 -9.89
N LYS A 225 -29.17 2.39 -10.07
CA LYS A 225 -29.14 3.24 -11.27
C LYS A 225 -27.77 3.86 -11.53
N ASN A 226 -27.06 4.26 -10.46
CA ASN A 226 -25.74 4.87 -10.56
C ASN A 226 -24.68 3.85 -11.00
N GLU A 227 -24.74 2.62 -10.47
CA GLU A 227 -23.84 1.53 -10.90
C GLU A 227 -24.07 1.13 -12.36
N ILE A 228 -25.34 1.07 -12.81
CA ILE A 228 -25.66 0.83 -14.21
C ILE A 228 -25.16 1.97 -15.12
N ALA A 229 -25.32 3.23 -14.69
CA ALA A 229 -24.80 4.38 -15.43
C ALA A 229 -23.27 4.36 -15.52
N ALA A 230 -22.59 4.07 -14.41
CA ALA A 230 -21.13 3.91 -14.39
C ALA A 230 -20.64 2.77 -15.31
N ALA A 231 -21.39 1.63 -15.34
CA ALA A 231 -21.08 0.53 -16.24
C ALA A 231 -21.27 0.92 -17.73
N ALA A 232 -22.26 1.77 -18.05
CA ALA A 232 -22.44 2.29 -19.39
C ALA A 232 -21.33 3.29 -19.78
N GLU A 233 -20.90 4.17 -18.88
CA GLU A 233 -19.78 5.08 -19.11
C GLU A 233 -18.45 4.30 -19.29
N ALA A 234 -18.23 3.25 -18.50
CA ALA A 234 -17.07 2.38 -18.64
C ALA A 234 -17.05 1.63 -19.99
N ALA A 235 -18.22 1.33 -20.56
CA ALA A 235 -18.34 0.76 -21.90
C ALA A 235 -17.99 1.80 -22.98
N VAL A 236 -18.50 3.03 -22.88
CA VAL A 236 -18.17 4.12 -23.81
C VAL A 236 -16.65 4.39 -23.82
N ALA A 237 -16.02 4.43 -22.65
CA ALA A 237 -14.57 4.60 -22.53
C ALA A 237 -13.74 3.50 -23.19
N ARG A 238 -14.37 2.38 -23.60
CA ARG A 238 -13.77 1.22 -24.28
C ARG A 238 -14.30 0.99 -25.70
N ASP A 239 -14.90 1.99 -26.31
CA ASP A 239 -15.52 1.93 -27.65
C ASP A 239 -16.60 0.83 -27.76
N LEU A 240 -17.35 0.59 -26.68
CA LEU A 240 -18.42 -0.39 -26.58
C LEU A 240 -19.79 0.29 -26.35
N GLU A 241 -20.10 1.36 -27.09
CA GLU A 241 -21.36 2.08 -26.96
C GLU A 241 -22.58 1.16 -27.10
N GLY A 242 -23.53 1.34 -26.20
CA GLY A 242 -24.77 0.54 -26.15
C GLY A 242 -24.64 -0.77 -25.37
N LYS A 243 -23.46 -1.05 -24.83
CA LYS A 243 -23.20 -2.13 -23.86
C LYS A 243 -22.92 -1.56 -22.46
N TYR A 244 -22.57 -2.45 -21.55
CA TYR A 244 -22.16 -2.16 -20.18
C TYR A 244 -20.85 -2.88 -19.88
N VAL A 245 -20.02 -2.32 -19.04
CA VAL A 245 -18.76 -2.96 -18.60
C VAL A 245 -18.66 -2.93 -17.08
N ILE A 246 -18.49 -4.10 -16.48
CA ILE A 246 -18.15 -4.23 -15.07
C ILE A 246 -16.63 -4.26 -14.96
N ALA A 247 -16.05 -3.18 -14.45
CA ALA A 247 -14.62 -3.12 -14.14
C ALA A 247 -14.30 -4.04 -12.94
N LEU A 248 -13.10 -4.63 -12.93
CA LEU A 248 -12.65 -5.48 -11.84
C LEU A 248 -11.81 -4.67 -10.84
N LEU A 249 -11.86 -5.03 -9.57
CA LEU A 249 -10.93 -4.60 -8.53
C LEU A 249 -9.83 -5.63 -8.35
N ASN A 250 -8.76 -5.26 -7.66
CA ASN A 250 -7.60 -6.14 -7.54
C ASN A 250 -7.80 -7.35 -6.61
N THR A 251 -8.85 -7.43 -5.82
CA THR A 251 -9.18 -8.60 -4.97
C THR A 251 -9.91 -9.70 -5.76
N SER A 252 -9.99 -10.91 -5.22
CA SER A 252 -10.81 -12.01 -5.80
C SER A 252 -12.30 -11.67 -5.76
N GLY A 253 -12.81 -11.18 -4.64
CA GLY A 253 -14.18 -10.70 -4.49
C GLY A 253 -14.41 -9.40 -5.28
N GLN A 254 -15.63 -9.23 -5.81
CA GLN A 254 -15.99 -8.06 -6.59
C GLN A 254 -17.29 -7.44 -6.05
N PRO A 255 -17.41 -6.11 -5.91
CA PRO A 255 -18.58 -5.45 -5.29
C PRO A 255 -19.92 -5.83 -5.94
N ALA A 256 -19.96 -5.92 -7.27
CA ALA A 256 -21.15 -6.25 -8.01
C ALA A 256 -21.77 -7.62 -7.65
N LEU A 257 -20.96 -8.54 -7.09
CA LEU A 257 -21.42 -9.88 -6.70
C LEU A 257 -22.45 -9.85 -5.56
N SER A 258 -22.46 -8.80 -4.75
CA SER A 258 -23.42 -8.68 -3.64
C SER A 258 -24.84 -8.33 -4.08
N SER A 259 -24.99 -7.66 -5.22
CA SER A 259 -26.25 -7.07 -5.67
C SER A 259 -26.82 -7.72 -6.93
N LEU A 260 -25.97 -8.23 -7.84
CA LEU A 260 -26.41 -8.81 -9.12
C LEU A 260 -27.32 -10.03 -8.92
N GLU A 261 -28.55 -9.96 -9.47
CA GLU A 261 -29.49 -11.10 -9.46
C GLU A 261 -29.09 -12.19 -10.44
N ASN A 262 -28.46 -11.86 -11.57
CA ASN A 262 -28.07 -12.77 -12.62
C ASN A 262 -26.87 -13.65 -12.16
N ARG A 263 -27.16 -14.89 -11.74
CA ARG A 263 -26.16 -15.84 -11.25
C ARG A 263 -25.08 -16.15 -12.29
N ALA A 264 -25.44 -16.31 -13.58
CA ALA A 264 -24.47 -16.61 -14.63
C ALA A 264 -23.49 -15.44 -14.84
N LEU A 265 -23.96 -14.20 -14.67
CA LEU A 265 -23.09 -13.02 -14.71
C LEU A 265 -22.18 -12.97 -13.49
N ARG A 266 -22.67 -13.29 -12.27
CA ARG A 266 -21.79 -13.40 -11.07
C ARG A 266 -20.69 -14.42 -11.29
N GLU A 267 -21.00 -15.60 -11.83
CA GLU A 267 -20.01 -16.62 -12.18
C GLU A 267 -18.96 -16.11 -13.17
N ARG A 268 -19.37 -15.40 -14.25
CA ARG A 268 -18.46 -14.80 -15.23
C ARG A 268 -17.52 -13.78 -14.59
N ILE A 269 -18.05 -12.91 -13.73
CA ILE A 269 -17.26 -11.88 -13.02
C ILE A 269 -16.24 -12.54 -12.10
N MET A 270 -16.64 -13.51 -11.28
CA MET A 270 -15.74 -14.22 -10.37
C MET A 270 -14.66 -15.01 -11.14
N ALA A 271 -15.04 -15.69 -12.22
CA ALA A 271 -14.10 -16.42 -13.06
C ALA A 271 -13.06 -15.49 -13.70
N ALA A 272 -13.50 -14.37 -14.28
CA ALA A 272 -12.61 -13.35 -14.82
C ALA A 272 -11.68 -12.78 -13.75
N SER A 273 -12.23 -12.49 -12.57
CA SER A 273 -11.45 -11.99 -11.44
C SER A 273 -10.35 -12.95 -10.99
N GLN A 274 -10.67 -14.23 -10.80
CA GLN A 274 -9.71 -15.22 -10.32
C GLN A 274 -8.70 -15.68 -11.37
N ALA A 275 -9.00 -15.51 -12.67
CA ALA A 275 -8.13 -15.91 -13.76
C ALA A 275 -7.07 -14.86 -14.13
N ARG A 276 -7.10 -13.67 -13.54
CA ARG A 276 -6.17 -12.59 -13.86
C ARG A 276 -4.71 -13.01 -13.74
N GLY A 277 -3.89 -12.52 -14.68
CA GLY A 277 -2.46 -12.77 -14.73
C GLY A 277 -2.05 -14.23 -14.96
N ARG A 278 -2.98 -15.11 -15.42
CA ARG A 278 -2.69 -16.53 -15.72
C ARG A 278 -3.40 -17.11 -16.95
N GLN A 279 -3.88 -16.24 -17.81
CA GLN A 279 -4.62 -16.66 -19.02
C GLN A 279 -3.72 -16.82 -20.26
N GLY A 280 -2.43 -16.59 -20.13
CA GLY A 280 -1.50 -16.42 -21.23
C GLY A 280 -1.59 -15.02 -21.84
N GLY A 281 -0.65 -14.66 -22.70
CA GLY A 281 -0.59 -13.35 -23.34
C GLY A 281 0.30 -12.35 -22.60
N GLU A 282 0.06 -11.09 -22.86
CA GLU A 282 0.93 -9.96 -22.45
C GLU A 282 1.03 -9.80 -20.93
N PHE A 283 -0.07 -10.02 -20.23
CA PHE A 283 -0.17 -9.77 -18.77
C PHE A 283 -0.02 -11.03 -17.91
N ASP A 284 0.52 -12.12 -18.46
CA ASP A 284 0.72 -13.37 -17.71
C ASP A 284 1.86 -13.24 -16.71
N ASN A 285 1.56 -13.38 -15.42
CA ASN A 285 2.51 -13.21 -14.33
C ASN A 285 3.08 -14.54 -13.80
N ARG A 286 2.71 -15.72 -14.34
CA ARG A 286 3.12 -17.02 -13.78
C ARG A 286 4.63 -17.20 -13.76
N ASP A 287 5.32 -16.88 -14.87
CA ASP A 287 6.77 -16.95 -14.96
C ASP A 287 7.44 -15.94 -14.04
N ILE A 288 6.87 -14.73 -13.91
CA ILE A 288 7.37 -13.67 -13.04
C ILE A 288 7.31 -14.13 -11.58
N VAL A 289 6.16 -14.65 -11.13
CA VAL A 289 5.97 -15.15 -9.76
C VAL A 289 7.00 -16.22 -9.40
N THR A 290 7.11 -17.26 -10.22
CA THR A 290 8.01 -18.39 -9.94
C THR A 290 9.48 -17.95 -10.02
N ARG A 291 9.82 -17.06 -10.93
CA ARG A 291 11.18 -16.51 -11.01
C ARG A 291 11.53 -15.66 -9.80
N MET A 292 10.63 -14.78 -9.37
CA MET A 292 10.83 -13.95 -8.17
C MET A 292 10.99 -14.80 -6.91
N ALA A 293 10.13 -15.80 -6.73
CA ALA A 293 10.22 -16.71 -5.58
C ALA A 293 11.60 -17.41 -5.53
N ARG A 294 12.08 -17.92 -6.68
CA ARG A 294 13.39 -18.57 -6.79
C ARG A 294 14.54 -17.63 -6.47
N LEU A 295 14.53 -16.41 -7.02
CA LEU A 295 15.56 -15.39 -6.76
C LEU A 295 15.59 -14.96 -5.29
N ARG A 296 14.42 -14.78 -4.67
CA ARG A 296 14.29 -14.45 -3.25
C ARG A 296 14.86 -15.55 -2.36
N ALA A 297 14.55 -16.81 -2.66
CA ALA A 297 15.10 -17.95 -1.95
C ALA A 297 16.62 -18.06 -2.11
N GLU A 298 17.16 -17.89 -3.33
CA GLU A 298 18.59 -17.87 -3.61
C GLU A 298 19.30 -16.75 -2.82
N ARG A 299 18.74 -15.53 -2.86
CA ARG A 299 19.30 -14.39 -2.13
C ARG A 299 19.34 -14.65 -0.62
N ALA A 300 18.28 -15.17 -0.05
CA ALA A 300 18.23 -15.49 1.36
C ALA A 300 19.31 -16.50 1.77
N GLN A 301 19.49 -17.58 0.99
CA GLN A 301 20.54 -18.57 1.25
C GLN A 301 21.95 -17.98 1.13
N MET A 302 22.21 -17.11 0.16
CA MET A 302 23.49 -16.40 0.03
C MET A 302 23.80 -15.53 1.25
N LEU A 303 22.75 -14.97 1.88
CA LEU A 303 22.86 -14.15 3.08
C LEU A 303 22.83 -14.96 4.39
N GLY A 304 22.84 -16.31 4.30
CA GLY A 304 22.90 -17.21 5.45
C GLY A 304 21.57 -17.56 6.09
N TYR A 305 20.44 -17.23 5.44
CA TYR A 305 19.08 -17.56 5.92
C TYR A 305 18.57 -18.84 5.25
N PRO A 306 17.76 -19.66 5.94
CA PRO A 306 17.24 -20.91 5.38
C PRO A 306 16.26 -20.66 4.20
N ASN A 307 15.53 -19.54 4.21
CA ASN A 307 14.57 -19.15 3.20
C ASN A 307 14.28 -17.64 3.27
N HIS A 308 13.49 -17.12 2.32
CA HIS A 308 13.15 -15.70 2.23
C HIS A 308 12.31 -15.23 3.43
N ALA A 309 11.39 -16.06 3.93
CA ALA A 309 10.56 -15.69 5.08
C ALA A 309 11.44 -15.44 6.33
N ALA A 310 12.44 -16.31 6.61
CA ALA A 310 13.36 -16.11 7.72
C ALA A 310 14.18 -14.81 7.56
N TYR A 311 14.61 -14.49 6.33
CA TYR A 311 15.29 -13.24 6.03
C TYR A 311 14.41 -12.02 6.32
N ILE A 312 13.14 -12.01 5.92
CA ILE A 312 12.24 -10.89 6.16
C ILE A 312 11.88 -10.75 7.63
N LEU A 313 11.47 -11.86 8.26
CA LEU A 313 10.90 -11.85 9.61
C LEU A 313 11.87 -11.45 10.72
N GLU A 314 13.18 -11.62 10.51
CA GLU A 314 14.18 -11.15 11.47
C GLU A 314 14.03 -9.67 11.86
N GLN A 315 13.55 -8.83 10.94
CA GLN A 315 13.33 -7.39 11.13
C GLN A 315 11.90 -7.03 11.53
N GLN A 316 11.04 -8.02 11.73
CA GLN A 316 9.64 -7.81 12.09
C GLN A 316 9.42 -8.02 13.59
N THR A 317 8.27 -7.58 14.12
CA THR A 317 7.92 -7.81 15.52
C THR A 317 7.69 -9.31 15.82
N ALA A 318 7.28 -10.08 14.82
CA ALA A 318 7.14 -11.55 14.92
C ALA A 318 8.48 -12.29 15.02
N GLN A 319 9.56 -11.74 14.48
CA GLN A 319 10.94 -12.20 14.51
C GLN A 319 11.22 -13.58 13.87
N THR A 320 10.29 -14.53 13.91
CA THR A 320 10.53 -15.90 13.45
C THR A 320 9.41 -16.44 12.57
N VAL A 321 9.78 -17.35 11.65
CA VAL A 321 8.81 -18.09 10.80
C VAL A 321 7.85 -18.91 11.65
N ASP A 322 8.34 -19.54 12.71
CA ASP A 322 7.54 -20.38 13.60
C ASP A 322 6.46 -19.55 14.30
N ALA A 323 6.77 -18.35 14.79
CA ALA A 323 5.79 -17.48 15.45
C ALA A 323 4.62 -17.10 14.53
N VAL A 324 4.93 -16.81 13.25
CA VAL A 324 3.90 -16.51 12.24
C VAL A 324 3.08 -17.75 11.91
N ASN A 325 3.74 -18.88 11.62
CA ASN A 325 3.07 -20.13 11.29
C ASN A 325 2.16 -20.62 12.43
N GLU A 326 2.62 -20.57 13.68
CA GLU A 326 1.82 -20.93 14.85
C GLU A 326 0.59 -20.02 15.00
N ARG A 327 0.73 -18.71 14.79
CA ARG A 327 -0.37 -17.76 14.85
C ARG A 327 -1.41 -18.08 13.77
N LEU A 328 -1.00 -18.22 12.51
CA LEU A 328 -1.91 -18.53 11.41
C LEU A 328 -2.58 -19.90 11.62
N ALA A 329 -1.83 -20.93 12.04
CA ALA A 329 -2.37 -22.26 12.33
C ALA A 329 -3.37 -22.25 13.49
N SER A 330 -3.18 -21.41 14.50
CA SER A 330 -4.11 -21.32 15.63
C SER A 330 -5.45 -20.68 15.26
N LEU A 331 -5.45 -19.74 14.30
CA LEU A 331 -6.66 -19.02 13.86
C LEU A 331 -7.44 -19.78 12.78
N THR A 332 -6.78 -20.65 12.03
CA THR A 332 -7.37 -21.35 10.88
C THR A 332 -8.56 -22.26 11.25
N PRO A 333 -8.50 -23.17 12.23
CA PRO A 333 -9.62 -24.07 12.53
C PRO A 333 -10.91 -23.34 12.94
N PRO A 334 -10.91 -22.38 13.88
CA PRO A 334 -12.14 -21.67 14.24
C PRO A 334 -12.68 -20.79 13.09
N ALA A 335 -11.81 -20.16 12.28
CA ALA A 335 -12.24 -19.37 11.13
C ALA A 335 -12.95 -20.25 10.08
N VAL A 336 -12.37 -21.40 9.74
CA VAL A 336 -12.96 -22.35 8.80
C VAL A 336 -14.28 -22.93 9.34
N ALA A 337 -14.36 -23.25 10.61
CA ALA A 337 -15.60 -23.72 11.23
C ALA A 337 -16.72 -22.69 11.15
N ASN A 338 -16.40 -21.40 11.41
CA ASN A 338 -17.34 -20.30 11.26
C ASN A 338 -17.78 -20.13 9.80
N ALA A 339 -16.85 -20.13 8.83
CA ALA A 339 -17.18 -20.04 7.41
C ALA A 339 -18.07 -21.23 6.94
N GLN A 340 -17.83 -22.43 7.46
CA GLN A 340 -18.70 -23.60 7.16
C GLN A 340 -20.09 -23.42 7.74
N ALA A 341 -20.24 -22.89 8.94
CA ALA A 341 -21.55 -22.58 9.54
C ALA A 341 -22.28 -21.50 8.74
N GLU A 342 -21.59 -20.44 8.33
CA GLU A 342 -22.13 -19.40 7.45
C GLU A 342 -22.58 -20.00 6.10
N ALA A 343 -21.78 -20.89 5.49
CA ALA A 343 -22.14 -21.56 4.25
C ALA A 343 -23.45 -22.38 4.36
N VAL A 344 -23.74 -22.98 5.53
CA VAL A 344 -25.01 -23.67 5.77
C VAL A 344 -26.17 -22.68 5.74
N ASP A 345 -26.06 -21.53 6.42
CA ASP A 345 -27.09 -20.48 6.41
C ASP A 345 -27.37 -19.97 4.98
N LEU A 346 -26.30 -19.78 4.18
CA LEU A 346 -26.42 -19.33 2.78
C LEU A 346 -27.08 -20.43 1.91
N GLN A 347 -26.72 -21.69 2.09
CA GLN A 347 -27.33 -22.81 1.36
C GLN A 347 -28.82 -22.99 1.73
N GLU A 348 -29.20 -22.78 3.00
CA GLU A 348 -30.60 -22.78 3.42
C GLU A 348 -31.37 -21.64 2.74
N MET A 349 -30.77 -20.44 2.63
CA MET A 349 -31.38 -19.31 1.91
C MET A 349 -31.60 -19.61 0.44
N ILE A 350 -30.65 -20.24 -0.25
CA ILE A 350 -30.79 -20.73 -1.63
C ILE A 350 -32.02 -21.64 -1.75
N GLY A 351 -32.20 -22.58 -0.80
CA GLY A 351 -33.34 -23.49 -0.78
C GLY A 351 -34.68 -22.80 -0.55
N THR A 352 -34.74 -21.70 0.21
CA THR A 352 -35.98 -20.93 0.43
C THR A 352 -36.45 -20.20 -0.83
N GLU A 353 -35.56 -19.98 -1.78
CA GLU A 353 -35.84 -19.33 -3.09
C GLU A 353 -36.00 -20.34 -4.24
N ASP A 354 -36.31 -21.61 -3.93
CA ASP A 354 -36.43 -22.70 -4.90
C ASP A 354 -35.15 -22.95 -5.73
N GLY A 355 -33.98 -22.50 -5.23
CA GLY A 355 -32.69 -22.76 -5.87
C GLY A 355 -32.25 -24.21 -5.72
N ASP A 356 -32.04 -24.91 -6.83
CA ASP A 356 -31.56 -26.31 -6.89
C ASP A 356 -30.08 -26.33 -7.32
N PHE A 357 -29.21 -25.67 -6.54
CA PHE A 357 -27.77 -25.65 -6.79
C PHE A 357 -26.96 -25.55 -5.49
N ALA A 358 -25.74 -26.03 -5.51
CA ALA A 358 -24.81 -25.87 -4.41
C ALA A 358 -24.23 -24.44 -4.36
N LEU A 359 -24.02 -23.93 -3.15
CA LEU A 359 -23.36 -22.64 -2.92
C LEU A 359 -21.96 -22.66 -3.56
N ALA A 360 -21.68 -21.65 -4.37
CA ALA A 360 -20.37 -21.39 -4.96
C ALA A 360 -19.80 -20.04 -4.54
N GLY A 361 -18.51 -19.79 -4.79
CA GLY A 361 -17.86 -18.54 -4.40
C GLY A 361 -18.54 -17.29 -4.95
N TRP A 362 -19.07 -17.34 -6.17
CA TRP A 362 -19.81 -16.24 -6.80
C TRP A 362 -21.22 -16.03 -6.24
N ASP A 363 -21.72 -16.94 -5.42
CA ASP A 363 -23.02 -16.83 -4.75
C ASP A 363 -22.89 -16.25 -3.34
N TRP A 364 -21.70 -16.37 -2.73
CA TRP A 364 -21.49 -16.03 -1.32
C TRP A 364 -21.94 -14.61 -0.98
N ALA A 365 -21.41 -13.60 -1.64
CA ALA A 365 -21.72 -12.20 -1.35
C ALA A 365 -23.22 -11.90 -1.52
N TYR A 366 -23.85 -12.44 -2.59
CA TYR A 366 -25.27 -12.24 -2.88
C TYR A 366 -26.17 -12.82 -1.78
N TYR A 367 -25.91 -14.05 -1.38
CA TYR A 367 -26.73 -14.70 -0.34
C TYR A 367 -26.39 -14.20 1.06
N THR A 368 -25.18 -13.71 1.30
CA THR A 368 -24.84 -12.99 2.54
C THR A 368 -25.76 -11.80 2.75
N GLU A 369 -26.00 -10.97 1.73
CA GLU A 369 -26.94 -9.83 1.84
C GLU A 369 -28.37 -10.29 2.10
N LYS A 370 -28.82 -11.38 1.50
CA LYS A 370 -30.15 -11.93 1.74
C LYS A 370 -30.32 -12.49 3.16
N VAL A 371 -29.33 -13.21 3.67
CA VAL A 371 -29.33 -13.69 5.06
C VAL A 371 -29.26 -12.51 6.04
N ARG A 372 -28.45 -11.49 5.73
CA ARG A 372 -28.37 -10.26 6.53
C ARG A 372 -29.74 -9.56 6.59
N ALA A 373 -30.39 -9.39 5.45
CA ALA A 373 -31.74 -8.80 5.37
C ALA A 373 -32.78 -9.63 6.15
N ALA A 374 -32.76 -10.95 6.04
CA ALA A 374 -33.69 -11.82 6.75
C ALA A 374 -33.46 -11.86 8.27
N ARG A 375 -32.19 -11.93 8.71
CA ARG A 375 -31.82 -12.09 10.13
C ARG A 375 -31.91 -10.80 10.93
N TYR A 376 -31.49 -9.68 10.33
CA TYR A 376 -31.38 -8.39 11.00
C TYR A 376 -32.43 -7.37 10.55
N ALA A 377 -33.32 -7.74 9.61
CA ALA A 377 -34.25 -6.81 8.93
C ALA A 377 -33.50 -5.57 8.42
N PHE A 378 -32.36 -5.79 7.78
CA PHE A 378 -31.38 -4.77 7.42
C PHE A 378 -30.86 -4.98 5.98
N ASP A 379 -30.97 -3.94 5.20
CA ASP A 379 -30.42 -3.83 3.85
C ASP A 379 -29.30 -2.78 3.87
N ALA A 380 -28.07 -3.20 3.56
CA ALA A 380 -26.88 -2.34 3.57
C ALA A 380 -27.02 -1.12 2.61
N SER A 381 -27.86 -1.22 1.57
CA SER A 381 -28.13 -0.09 0.67
C SER A 381 -28.83 1.08 1.37
N GLN A 382 -29.54 0.82 2.48
CA GLN A 382 -30.19 1.85 3.29
C GLN A 382 -29.20 2.76 4.03
N LEU A 383 -27.95 2.35 4.14
CA LEU A 383 -26.88 3.14 4.79
C LEU A 383 -26.30 4.20 3.87
N ARG A 384 -26.16 3.91 2.57
CA ARG A 384 -25.49 4.79 1.61
C ARG A 384 -25.96 6.24 1.66
N PRO A 385 -27.27 6.57 1.79
CA PRO A 385 -27.73 7.95 1.90
C PRO A 385 -27.18 8.73 3.11
N TYR A 386 -26.66 8.02 4.13
CA TYR A 386 -26.10 8.62 5.33
C TYR A 386 -24.57 8.75 5.29
N PHE A 387 -23.93 8.23 4.23
CA PHE A 387 -22.48 8.19 4.10
C PHE A 387 -22.04 8.97 2.85
N GLU A 388 -22.41 10.24 2.77
CA GLU A 388 -21.89 11.13 1.73
C GLU A 388 -20.40 11.41 2.03
N MET A 389 -19.54 11.20 1.03
CA MET A 389 -18.08 11.17 1.16
C MET A 389 -17.49 12.41 1.84
N ASN A 390 -17.94 13.62 1.45
CA ASN A 390 -17.39 14.83 2.05
C ASN A 390 -17.84 14.98 3.51
N THR A 391 -19.05 14.57 3.83
CA THR A 391 -19.58 14.56 5.21
C THR A 391 -18.84 13.55 6.06
N VAL A 392 -18.56 12.35 5.53
CA VAL A 392 -17.74 11.33 6.22
C VAL A 392 -16.33 11.88 6.48
N LEU A 393 -15.69 12.49 5.49
CA LEU A 393 -14.36 13.07 5.64
C LEU A 393 -14.33 14.16 6.71
N THR A 394 -15.23 15.15 6.62
CA THR A 394 -15.17 16.34 7.48
C THR A 394 -15.78 16.13 8.86
N ASN A 395 -16.95 15.49 8.91
CA ASN A 395 -17.71 15.31 10.15
C ASN A 395 -17.44 13.94 10.81
N GLY A 396 -16.77 13.03 10.12
CA GLY A 396 -16.31 11.75 10.66
C GLY A 396 -14.81 11.77 10.96
N VAL A 397 -14.01 11.63 9.91
CA VAL A 397 -12.55 11.47 10.00
C VAL A 397 -11.87 12.69 10.65
N PHE A 398 -12.13 13.89 10.14
CA PHE A 398 -11.53 15.12 10.69
C PHE A 398 -12.11 15.47 12.07
N TYR A 399 -13.40 15.20 12.30
CA TYR A 399 -14.01 15.39 13.60
C TYR A 399 -13.35 14.50 14.68
N ALA A 400 -13.17 13.22 14.42
CA ALA A 400 -12.49 12.32 15.35
C ALA A 400 -11.07 12.81 15.68
N ALA A 401 -10.31 13.20 14.65
CA ALA A 401 -8.97 13.76 14.84
C ALA A 401 -8.98 15.09 15.61
N THR A 402 -10.00 15.92 15.40
CA THR A 402 -10.20 17.16 16.17
C THR A 402 -10.45 16.86 17.65
N GLN A 403 -11.31 15.89 17.96
CA GLN A 403 -11.59 15.51 19.35
C GLN A 403 -10.36 14.92 20.04
N LEU A 404 -9.69 13.97 19.40
CA LEU A 404 -8.55 13.24 19.97
C LEU A 404 -7.30 14.12 20.09
N TYR A 405 -6.98 14.89 19.06
CA TYR A 405 -5.67 15.54 18.95
C TYR A 405 -5.74 17.08 18.87
N GLY A 406 -6.91 17.67 18.66
CA GLY A 406 -7.08 19.11 18.48
C GLY A 406 -6.73 19.61 17.11
N LEU A 407 -6.64 18.73 16.17
CA LEU A 407 -6.31 19.13 14.80
C LEU A 407 -7.41 20.02 14.22
N THR A 408 -6.98 20.95 13.38
CA THR A 408 -7.86 21.72 12.51
C THR A 408 -7.36 21.63 11.07
N PHE A 409 -8.29 21.70 10.12
CA PHE A 409 -8.03 21.45 8.70
C PHE A 409 -8.50 22.66 7.90
N LYS A 410 -7.65 23.09 6.95
CA LYS A 410 -7.99 24.16 6.00
C LYS A 410 -7.72 23.69 4.59
N GLU A 411 -8.77 23.61 3.78
CA GLU A 411 -8.62 23.26 2.37
C GLU A 411 -7.85 24.34 1.61
N ARG A 412 -6.91 23.92 0.76
CA ARG A 412 -5.96 24.74 0.02
C ARG A 412 -6.10 24.48 -1.48
N SER A 413 -7.25 24.87 -2.03
CA SER A 413 -7.59 24.66 -3.45
C SER A 413 -6.69 25.43 -4.44
N GLU A 414 -5.89 26.39 -3.94
CA GLU A 414 -4.91 27.14 -4.73
C GLU A 414 -3.56 26.42 -4.88
N LEU A 415 -3.32 25.35 -4.15
CA LEU A 415 -2.08 24.57 -4.29
C LEU A 415 -2.17 23.59 -5.49
N PRO A 416 -1.06 23.40 -6.22
CA PRO A 416 -1.05 22.52 -7.38
C PRO A 416 -1.20 21.03 -6.97
N VAL A 417 -1.92 20.29 -7.79
CA VAL A 417 -2.15 18.85 -7.65
C VAL A 417 -1.85 18.13 -8.96
N TYR A 418 -1.55 16.84 -8.90
CA TYR A 418 -1.27 16.02 -10.09
C TYR A 418 -2.54 15.57 -10.84
N HIS A 419 -3.69 15.56 -10.19
CA HIS A 419 -4.97 15.20 -10.79
C HIS A 419 -6.08 16.10 -10.23
N PRO A 420 -7.07 16.55 -11.03
CA PRO A 420 -8.10 17.50 -10.59
C PRO A 420 -9.02 17.01 -9.47
N ASP A 421 -9.07 15.71 -9.23
CA ASP A 421 -9.87 15.12 -8.15
C ASP A 421 -9.13 15.11 -6.79
N VAL A 422 -7.83 15.45 -6.75
CA VAL A 422 -7.04 15.49 -5.52
C VAL A 422 -7.37 16.76 -4.75
N ARG A 423 -7.62 16.61 -3.46
CA ARG A 423 -7.88 17.72 -2.53
C ARG A 423 -6.72 17.88 -1.58
N VAL A 424 -6.32 19.12 -1.30
CA VAL A 424 -5.21 19.45 -0.39
C VAL A 424 -5.76 20.13 0.86
N PHE A 425 -5.32 19.63 2.02
CA PHE A 425 -5.66 20.22 3.32
C PHE A 425 -4.39 20.57 4.09
N GLU A 426 -4.28 21.81 4.54
CA GLU A 426 -3.28 22.21 5.53
C GLU A 426 -3.79 21.82 6.92
N VAL A 427 -2.95 21.08 7.64
CA VAL A 427 -3.27 20.52 8.95
C VAL A 427 -2.56 21.32 10.02
N PHE A 428 -3.30 21.75 11.04
CA PHE A 428 -2.77 22.53 12.16
C PHE A 428 -2.92 21.74 13.46
N ASP A 429 -1.92 21.84 14.31
CA ASP A 429 -1.94 21.30 15.67
C ASP A 429 -2.89 22.08 16.59
N ALA A 430 -3.18 21.55 17.76
CA ALA A 430 -4.04 22.13 18.81
C ALA A 430 -3.65 23.57 19.19
N GLY A 431 -2.37 23.93 19.07
CA GLY A 431 -1.86 25.28 19.28
C GLY A 431 -1.99 26.23 18.08
N GLY A 432 -2.54 25.77 16.95
CA GLY A 432 -2.63 26.50 15.69
C GLY A 432 -1.32 26.55 14.90
N ALA A 433 -0.29 25.81 15.31
CA ALA A 433 0.93 25.67 14.53
C ALA A 433 0.69 24.75 13.33
N PRO A 434 1.22 25.08 12.13
CA PRO A 434 1.09 24.23 10.97
C PRO A 434 1.87 22.92 11.17
N LEU A 435 1.23 21.77 10.91
CA LEU A 435 1.78 20.44 11.11
C LEU A 435 2.28 19.83 9.78
N GLY A 436 1.54 20.03 8.71
CA GLY A 436 1.87 19.49 7.39
C GLY A 436 0.72 19.64 6.39
N LEU A 437 0.84 18.95 5.25
CA LEU A 437 -0.22 18.84 4.25
C LEU A 437 -0.74 17.41 4.16
N PHE A 438 -2.06 17.31 4.00
CA PHE A 438 -2.77 16.08 3.70
C PHE A 438 -3.42 16.20 2.31
N LEU A 439 -3.11 15.27 1.42
CA LEU A 439 -3.71 15.15 0.09
C LEU A 439 -4.68 13.97 0.08
N GLY A 440 -5.91 14.21 -0.35
CA GLY A 440 -6.93 13.17 -0.49
C GLY A 440 -7.20 12.86 -1.96
N ASP A 441 -6.83 11.67 -2.40
CA ASP A 441 -7.07 11.13 -3.74
C ASP A 441 -8.01 9.93 -3.66
N PHE A 442 -9.31 10.19 -3.67
CA PHE A 442 -10.30 9.19 -3.24
C PHE A 442 -10.89 8.35 -4.38
N TYR A 443 -10.88 8.85 -5.64
CA TYR A 443 -11.58 8.19 -6.73
C TYR A 443 -10.72 7.18 -7.49
N ALA A 444 -11.37 6.09 -7.92
CA ALA A 444 -10.80 5.12 -8.84
C ALA A 444 -10.66 5.74 -10.25
N ARG A 445 -9.63 5.30 -10.98
CA ARG A 445 -9.42 5.61 -12.40
C ARG A 445 -8.54 4.54 -13.05
N PRO A 446 -8.57 4.38 -14.39
CA PRO A 446 -7.79 3.36 -15.10
C PRO A 446 -6.26 3.50 -14.93
N SER A 447 -5.78 4.73 -14.69
CA SER A 447 -4.38 5.07 -14.46
C SER A 447 -3.92 4.84 -13.01
N LYS A 448 -4.79 4.38 -12.12
CA LYS A 448 -4.52 4.22 -10.69
C LYS A 448 -4.55 2.76 -10.30
N ARG A 449 -3.53 2.30 -9.56
CA ARG A 449 -3.52 0.93 -9.05
C ARG A 449 -4.67 0.67 -8.08
N GLY A 450 -5.09 -0.59 -7.99
CA GLY A 450 -6.14 -1.00 -7.05
C GLY A 450 -5.67 -1.07 -5.60
N GLY A 451 -6.64 -1.11 -4.67
CA GLY A 451 -6.42 -1.08 -3.23
C GLY A 451 -6.51 0.34 -2.67
N ALA A 452 -6.13 0.50 -1.41
CA ALA A 452 -5.96 1.79 -0.76
C ALA A 452 -4.56 1.88 -0.16
N TRP A 453 -3.99 3.07 -0.04
CA TRP A 453 -2.66 3.25 0.53
C TRP A 453 -2.39 4.70 0.90
N MET A 454 -1.39 4.89 1.77
CA MET A 454 -0.77 6.18 2.05
C MET A 454 0.64 6.24 1.46
N ASN A 455 1.06 7.40 0.97
CA ASN A 455 2.47 7.71 0.71
C ASN A 455 2.83 9.11 1.23
N ALA A 456 4.14 9.34 1.45
CA ALA A 456 4.68 10.65 1.78
C ALA A 456 5.44 11.23 0.58
N TYR A 457 5.09 12.43 0.16
CA TYR A 457 5.90 13.22 -0.78
C TYR A 457 7.06 13.91 -0.08
N VAL A 458 6.85 14.31 1.19
CA VAL A 458 7.89 14.85 2.06
C VAL A 458 7.74 14.21 3.45
N SER A 459 8.83 13.64 3.95
CA SER A 459 8.87 13.07 5.30
C SER A 459 9.29 14.15 6.32
N GLN A 460 8.75 14.08 7.54
CA GLN A 460 9.17 14.94 8.62
C GLN A 460 10.60 14.63 9.07
N SER A 461 11.41 15.66 9.34
CA SER A 461 12.73 15.50 9.95
C SER A 461 13.21 16.80 10.56
N HIS A 462 13.64 16.77 11.82
CA HIS A 462 14.31 17.93 12.43
C HIS A 462 15.70 18.19 11.85
N LEU A 463 16.43 17.13 11.45
CA LEU A 463 17.74 17.26 10.82
C LEU A 463 17.69 18.02 9.50
N LEU A 464 16.64 17.77 8.71
CA LEU A 464 16.44 18.39 7.40
C LEU A 464 15.55 19.64 7.46
N GLY A 465 14.88 19.89 8.59
CA GLY A 465 13.95 21.01 8.76
C GLY A 465 12.66 20.84 7.94
N THR A 466 12.25 19.60 7.67
CA THR A 466 11.07 19.27 6.86
C THR A 466 9.86 18.92 7.72
N GLN A 467 8.67 19.22 7.19
CA GLN A 467 7.37 18.79 7.74
C GLN A 467 6.68 17.88 6.74
N ALA A 468 5.76 17.05 7.21
CA ALA A 468 5.16 16.00 6.40
C ALA A 468 4.22 16.55 5.30
N VAL A 469 4.32 15.97 4.11
CA VAL A 469 3.33 16.08 3.04
C VAL A 469 2.92 14.65 2.68
N VAL A 470 1.73 14.26 3.10
CA VAL A 470 1.22 12.90 2.97
C VAL A 470 -0.02 12.85 2.08
N ALA A 471 -0.22 11.74 1.40
CA ALA A 471 -1.39 11.50 0.56
C ALA A 471 -2.06 10.18 0.90
N ASN A 472 -3.39 10.18 0.96
CA ASN A 472 -4.19 8.97 1.01
C ASN A 472 -4.86 8.72 -0.34
N HIS A 473 -4.82 7.48 -0.77
CA HIS A 473 -5.41 7.01 -2.01
C HIS A 473 -6.46 5.94 -1.73
N LEU A 474 -7.66 6.16 -2.28
CA LEU A 474 -8.73 5.16 -2.29
C LEU A 474 -9.14 4.85 -3.72
N ASN A 475 -10.03 3.88 -3.91
CA ASN A 475 -10.57 3.51 -5.19
C ASN A 475 -12.11 3.51 -5.17
N ILE A 476 -12.70 4.61 -4.68
CA ILE A 476 -14.14 4.81 -4.64
C ILE A 476 -14.65 5.04 -6.07
N PRO A 477 -15.69 4.34 -6.54
CA PRO A 477 -16.29 4.60 -7.83
C PRO A 477 -16.80 6.04 -7.91
N LYS A 478 -16.34 6.81 -8.93
CA LYS A 478 -16.76 8.18 -9.13
C LYS A 478 -18.18 8.20 -9.70
N PRO A 479 -19.15 8.88 -9.04
CA PRO A 479 -20.49 9.02 -9.59
C PRO A 479 -20.51 9.97 -10.80
N PRO A 480 -21.59 9.96 -11.63
CA PRO A 480 -21.80 10.95 -12.68
C PRO A 480 -21.71 12.39 -12.14
N ALA A 481 -21.30 13.32 -13.00
CA ALA A 481 -21.11 14.71 -12.61
C ALA A 481 -22.40 15.33 -12.02
N GLY A 482 -22.28 15.87 -10.81
CA GLY A 482 -23.39 16.49 -10.08
C GLY A 482 -24.14 15.57 -9.13
N GLU A 483 -23.85 14.26 -9.14
CA GLU A 483 -24.40 13.31 -8.17
C GLU A 483 -23.48 13.19 -6.93
N PRO A 484 -24.06 12.98 -5.74
CA PRO A 484 -23.28 12.80 -4.52
C PRO A 484 -22.51 11.45 -4.54
N THR A 485 -21.33 11.44 -3.94
CA THR A 485 -20.58 10.20 -3.71
C THR A 485 -21.06 9.54 -2.42
N LEU A 486 -21.85 8.49 -2.55
CA LEU A 486 -22.44 7.76 -1.43
C LEU A 486 -21.63 6.47 -1.18
N LEU A 487 -20.98 6.41 -0.03
CA LEU A 487 -20.07 5.33 0.35
C LEU A 487 -20.82 4.09 0.86
N THR A 488 -20.19 2.95 0.68
CA THR A 488 -20.46 1.76 1.50
C THR A 488 -19.82 1.94 2.87
N PHE A 489 -20.22 1.12 3.83
CA PHE A 489 -19.60 1.18 5.16
C PHE A 489 -18.12 0.70 5.14
N ASP A 490 -17.78 -0.22 4.25
CA ASP A 490 -16.40 -0.66 4.02
C ASP A 490 -15.51 0.48 3.51
N GLU A 491 -16.00 1.28 2.56
CA GLU A 491 -15.32 2.48 2.06
C GLU A 491 -15.16 3.56 3.15
N VAL A 492 -16.16 3.70 4.05
CA VAL A 492 -16.03 4.56 5.24
C VAL A 492 -14.91 4.07 6.13
N THR A 493 -14.88 2.79 6.47
CA THR A 493 -13.85 2.19 7.33
C THR A 493 -12.46 2.34 6.72
N THR A 494 -12.33 2.09 5.40
CA THR A 494 -11.09 2.29 4.64
C THR A 494 -10.61 3.74 4.69
N MET A 495 -11.52 4.72 4.62
CA MET A 495 -11.15 6.14 4.74
C MET A 495 -10.58 6.47 6.13
N PHE A 496 -11.14 5.91 7.20
CA PHE A 496 -10.57 6.03 8.54
C PHE A 496 -9.22 5.33 8.64
N HIS A 497 -9.07 4.13 8.06
CA HIS A 497 -7.83 3.37 8.03
C HIS A 497 -6.68 4.18 7.41
N GLU A 498 -6.86 4.62 6.17
CA GLU A 498 -5.84 5.38 5.45
C GLU A 498 -5.49 6.70 6.15
N PHE A 499 -6.50 7.33 6.77
CA PHE A 499 -6.22 8.52 7.57
C PHE A 499 -5.42 8.21 8.84
N GLY A 500 -5.52 7.00 9.39
CA GLY A 500 -4.66 6.53 10.48
C GLY A 500 -3.18 6.49 10.06
N HIS A 501 -2.88 6.02 8.85
CA HIS A 501 -1.54 6.13 8.28
C HIS A 501 -1.11 7.58 8.05
N ALA A 502 -2.02 8.43 7.55
CA ALA A 502 -1.73 9.85 7.38
C ALA A 502 -1.40 10.54 8.72
N LEU A 503 -2.13 10.21 9.80
CA LEU A 503 -1.81 10.70 11.15
C LEU A 503 -0.44 10.21 11.63
N HIS A 504 -0.08 8.95 11.35
CA HIS A 504 1.25 8.42 11.68
C HIS A 504 2.37 9.20 10.96
N GLY A 505 2.16 9.59 9.70
CA GLY A 505 3.08 10.45 8.96
C GLY A 505 3.11 11.89 9.47
N LEU A 506 1.94 12.52 9.68
CA LEU A 506 1.80 13.92 10.13
C LEU A 506 2.30 14.16 11.54
N PHE A 507 2.13 13.20 12.44
CA PHE A 507 2.57 13.29 13.83
C PHE A 507 4.02 12.94 14.06
N SER A 508 4.73 12.47 13.03
CA SER A 508 6.15 12.17 13.13
C SER A 508 6.90 13.35 13.77
N ASP A 509 7.70 13.06 14.79
CA ASP A 509 8.49 14.03 15.56
C ASP A 509 9.87 13.42 15.87
N VAL A 510 10.60 13.11 14.79
CA VAL A 510 11.90 12.45 14.83
C VAL A 510 12.99 13.35 14.29
N ARG A 511 14.21 13.09 14.73
CA ARG A 511 15.37 13.86 14.29
C ARG A 511 15.82 13.44 12.89
N TYR A 512 15.86 12.15 12.63
CA TYR A 512 16.42 11.59 11.41
C TYR A 512 15.32 11.10 10.47
N PRO A 513 15.38 11.44 9.17
CA PRO A 513 14.36 11.05 8.19
C PRO A 513 14.21 9.52 8.05
N TYR A 514 15.26 8.75 8.36
CA TYR A 514 15.23 7.29 8.40
C TYR A 514 14.06 6.73 9.24
N PHE A 515 13.73 7.39 10.34
CA PHE A 515 12.70 6.94 11.29
C PHE A 515 11.33 7.57 11.10
N ALA A 516 11.14 8.38 10.04
CA ALA A 516 9.95 9.22 9.92
C ALA A 516 8.65 8.41 9.72
N GLY A 517 7.63 8.75 10.49
CA GLY A 517 6.25 8.32 10.29
C GLY A 517 6.09 6.80 10.20
N THR A 518 5.69 6.32 9.04
CA THR A 518 5.42 4.90 8.77
C THR A 518 6.67 4.04 8.54
N SER A 519 7.88 4.56 8.78
CA SER A 519 9.14 3.81 8.73
C SER A 519 9.29 2.92 9.98
N VAL A 520 8.44 1.93 10.08
CA VAL A 520 8.36 0.94 11.19
C VAL A 520 8.27 -0.48 10.61
N PRO A 521 8.45 -1.55 11.41
CA PRO A 521 8.25 -2.92 10.94
C PRO A 521 6.89 -3.11 10.27
N ARG A 522 6.84 -3.93 9.22
CA ARG A 522 5.65 -4.12 8.41
C ARG A 522 4.46 -4.67 9.20
N ASP A 523 4.72 -5.55 10.15
CA ASP A 523 3.71 -6.12 11.05
C ASP A 523 3.32 -5.22 12.24
N PHE A 524 3.79 -3.96 12.19
CA PHE A 524 3.40 -2.90 13.12
C PHE A 524 2.77 -1.70 12.40
N VAL A 525 3.07 -1.52 11.12
CA VAL A 525 2.63 -0.32 10.36
C VAL A 525 1.11 -0.23 10.25
N GLU A 526 0.42 -1.38 10.19
CA GLU A 526 -1.05 -1.44 10.11
C GLU A 526 -1.74 -1.19 11.47
N TYR A 527 -1.02 -1.31 12.57
CA TYR A 527 -1.61 -1.15 13.90
C TYR A 527 -2.24 0.24 14.13
N PRO A 528 -1.55 1.36 13.86
CA PRO A 528 -2.16 2.69 14.04
C PRO A 528 -3.37 2.95 13.13
N SER A 529 -3.34 2.44 11.90
CA SER A 529 -4.45 2.59 10.94
C SER A 529 -5.67 1.79 11.35
N GLN A 530 -5.47 0.54 11.79
CA GLN A 530 -6.55 -0.31 12.31
C GLN A 530 -7.16 0.24 13.60
N VAL A 531 -6.38 0.81 14.51
CA VAL A 531 -6.93 1.54 15.67
C VAL A 531 -7.82 2.68 15.21
N ASN A 532 -7.45 3.37 14.14
CA ASN A 532 -8.24 4.52 13.66
C ASN A 532 -9.60 4.10 13.07
N GLU A 533 -9.76 2.85 12.61
CA GLU A 533 -11.02 2.29 12.10
C GLU A 533 -12.14 2.28 13.17
N MET A 534 -11.77 2.09 14.46
CA MET A 534 -12.78 2.01 15.51
C MET A 534 -13.63 3.27 15.63
N TRP A 535 -13.07 4.43 15.23
CA TRP A 535 -13.78 5.71 15.29
C TRP A 535 -14.93 5.77 14.28
N ALA A 536 -14.90 4.98 13.21
CA ALA A 536 -16.03 4.91 12.27
C ALA A 536 -17.34 4.42 12.94
N THR A 537 -17.23 3.52 13.91
CA THR A 537 -18.38 2.99 14.66
C THR A 537 -18.54 3.60 16.05
N TRP A 538 -17.61 4.47 16.48
CA TRP A 538 -17.72 5.09 17.80
C TRP A 538 -18.98 5.95 17.88
N PRO A 539 -19.88 5.75 18.85
CA PRO A 539 -21.21 6.36 18.83
C PRO A 539 -21.23 7.88 18.64
N GLU A 540 -20.31 8.60 19.30
CA GLU A 540 -20.20 10.06 19.19
C GLU A 540 -19.76 10.51 17.79
N VAL A 541 -18.84 9.78 17.15
CA VAL A 541 -18.37 10.08 15.79
C VAL A 541 -19.42 9.68 14.77
N LEU A 542 -19.96 8.48 14.88
CA LEU A 542 -20.95 7.94 13.93
C LEU A 542 -22.21 8.82 13.89
N THR A 543 -22.74 9.24 15.05
CA THR A 543 -23.89 10.14 15.08
C THR A 543 -23.60 11.54 14.52
N HIS A 544 -22.33 11.95 14.49
CA HIS A 544 -21.93 13.24 13.98
C HIS A 544 -21.83 13.27 12.45
N TYR A 545 -21.43 12.18 11.79
CA TYR A 545 -21.30 12.15 10.33
C TYR A 545 -22.41 11.39 9.61
N ALA A 546 -23.08 10.44 10.28
CA ALA A 546 -24.12 9.63 9.65
C ALA A 546 -25.44 10.41 9.56
N VAL A 547 -25.48 11.34 8.63
CA VAL A 547 -26.64 12.21 8.34
C VAL A 547 -27.07 12.06 6.90
N HIS A 548 -28.39 12.04 6.64
CA HIS A 548 -28.94 11.85 5.31
C HIS A 548 -28.57 13.01 4.40
N HIS A 549 -27.94 12.73 3.27
CA HIS A 549 -27.32 13.72 2.38
C HIS A 549 -28.31 14.78 1.80
N GLU A 550 -29.59 14.42 1.64
CA GLU A 550 -30.60 15.35 1.14
C GLU A 550 -31.33 16.11 2.26
N THR A 551 -31.67 15.42 3.37
CA THR A 551 -32.52 16.00 4.43
C THR A 551 -31.73 16.56 5.59
N GLY A 552 -30.48 16.13 5.78
CA GLY A 552 -29.65 16.46 6.95
C GLY A 552 -30.12 15.79 8.25
N GLU A 553 -31.11 14.88 8.18
CA GLU A 553 -31.59 14.16 9.35
C GLU A 553 -30.57 13.09 9.77
N PRO A 554 -30.33 12.91 11.08
CA PRO A 554 -29.43 11.88 11.56
C PRO A 554 -29.96 10.48 11.23
N MET A 555 -29.05 9.50 11.12
CA MET A 555 -29.41 8.10 10.95
C MET A 555 -30.34 7.66 12.09
N PRO A 556 -31.47 6.98 11.80
CA PRO A 556 -32.36 6.46 12.84
C PRO A 556 -31.61 5.49 13.78
N THR A 557 -31.86 5.60 15.08
CA THR A 557 -31.22 4.73 16.10
C THR A 557 -31.44 3.24 15.79
N GLU A 558 -32.62 2.85 15.29
CA GLU A 558 -32.91 1.47 14.90
C GLU A 558 -31.98 0.98 13.78
N LEU A 559 -31.61 1.86 12.82
CA LEU A 559 -30.70 1.52 11.75
C LEU A 559 -29.27 1.42 12.27
N LEU A 560 -28.88 2.31 13.16
CA LEU A 560 -27.59 2.27 13.86
C LEU A 560 -27.42 0.98 14.67
N ASP A 561 -28.43 0.58 15.45
CA ASP A 561 -28.40 -0.65 16.24
C ASP A 561 -28.23 -1.89 15.33
N LYS A 562 -28.86 -1.89 14.15
CA LYS A 562 -28.69 -2.96 13.17
C LYS A 562 -27.28 -3.01 12.59
N VAL A 563 -26.66 -1.87 12.29
CA VAL A 563 -25.25 -1.81 11.85
C VAL A 563 -24.35 -2.45 12.90
N LEU A 564 -24.50 -2.03 14.17
CA LEU A 564 -23.69 -2.55 15.27
C LEU A 564 -23.92 -4.06 15.51
N ALA A 565 -25.15 -4.54 15.32
CA ALA A 565 -25.47 -5.96 15.46
C ALA A 565 -24.86 -6.84 14.35
N THR A 566 -24.47 -6.26 13.22
CA THR A 566 -23.88 -6.99 12.09
C THR A 566 -22.34 -7.04 12.09
N VAL A 567 -21.67 -6.43 13.06
CA VAL A 567 -20.19 -6.36 13.12
C VAL A 567 -19.52 -7.73 13.11
N THR A 568 -20.12 -8.74 13.76
CA THR A 568 -19.59 -10.11 13.78
C THR A 568 -20.16 -11.00 12.67
N PHE A 569 -21.05 -10.48 11.82
CA PHE A 569 -21.69 -11.25 10.75
C PHE A 569 -20.72 -11.46 9.59
N ASN A 570 -20.68 -12.69 9.04
CA ASN A 570 -19.79 -13.10 7.95
C ASN A 570 -18.27 -13.02 8.27
N GLN A 571 -17.90 -13.06 9.55
CA GLN A 571 -16.49 -13.03 9.97
C GLN A 571 -15.76 -14.34 9.67
N GLY A 572 -16.47 -15.46 9.57
CA GLY A 572 -15.92 -16.73 9.14
C GLY A 572 -15.35 -16.66 7.72
N PHE A 573 -16.14 -16.12 6.77
CA PHE A 573 -15.70 -15.87 5.40
C PHE A 573 -14.51 -14.90 5.37
N ALA A 574 -14.68 -13.71 5.94
CA ALA A 574 -13.67 -12.66 5.87
C ALA A 574 -12.32 -13.08 6.48
N THR A 575 -12.36 -13.82 7.59
CA THR A 575 -11.14 -14.33 8.21
C THR A 575 -10.52 -15.46 7.39
N THR A 576 -11.32 -16.38 6.85
CA THR A 576 -10.81 -17.52 6.06
C THR A 576 -10.19 -17.07 4.73
N GLU A 577 -10.82 -16.15 3.97
CA GLU A 577 -10.26 -15.62 2.72
C GLU A 577 -8.92 -14.89 2.95
N TYR A 578 -8.82 -14.14 4.06
CA TYR A 578 -7.62 -13.44 4.47
C TYR A 578 -6.49 -14.42 4.88
N LEU A 579 -6.81 -15.40 5.75
CA LEU A 579 -5.85 -16.41 6.18
C LEU A 579 -5.35 -17.24 4.99
N ALA A 580 -6.22 -17.56 4.02
CA ALA A 580 -5.82 -18.26 2.81
C ALA A 580 -4.76 -17.47 2.01
N ALA A 581 -4.92 -16.15 1.87
CA ALA A 581 -3.91 -15.31 1.22
C ALA A 581 -2.60 -15.25 2.02
N SER A 582 -2.67 -15.11 3.35
CA SER A 582 -1.48 -15.10 4.23
C SER A 582 -0.71 -16.44 4.18
N LEU A 583 -1.42 -17.55 4.09
CA LEU A 583 -0.83 -18.88 3.99
C LEU A 583 -0.19 -19.14 2.62
N ILE A 584 -0.77 -18.62 1.53
CA ILE A 584 -0.14 -18.60 0.20
C ILE A 584 1.18 -17.81 0.24
N ASP A 585 1.20 -16.64 0.84
CA ASP A 585 2.41 -15.82 0.99
C ASP A 585 3.51 -16.60 1.73
N MET A 586 3.19 -17.14 2.90
CA MET A 586 4.14 -17.93 3.68
C MET A 586 4.59 -19.19 2.96
N ALA A 587 3.71 -19.87 2.21
CA ALA A 587 4.06 -21.05 1.43
C ALA A 587 5.10 -20.73 0.34
N TRP A 588 4.95 -19.64 -0.41
CA TRP A 588 5.92 -19.21 -1.41
C TRP A 588 7.28 -18.88 -0.82
N HIS A 589 7.31 -18.19 0.32
CA HIS A 589 8.53 -17.59 0.84
C HIS A 589 9.31 -18.49 1.82
N GLN A 590 8.79 -19.67 2.10
CA GLN A 590 9.51 -20.73 2.83
C GLN A 590 10.16 -21.76 1.91
N LEU A 591 9.97 -21.69 0.58
CA LEU A 591 10.58 -22.63 -0.37
C LEU A 591 12.09 -22.44 -0.47
N SER A 592 12.80 -23.56 -0.73
CA SER A 592 14.15 -23.51 -1.28
C SER A 592 14.12 -23.18 -2.78
N PRO A 593 15.22 -22.74 -3.41
CA PRO A 593 15.22 -22.43 -4.84
C PRO A 593 14.83 -23.63 -5.74
N GLU A 594 15.14 -24.84 -5.28
CA GLU A 594 14.87 -26.11 -5.99
C GLU A 594 13.41 -26.53 -5.90
N ASP A 595 12.71 -26.14 -4.82
CA ASP A 595 11.32 -26.51 -4.55
C ASP A 595 10.31 -25.58 -5.24
N VAL A 596 10.77 -24.43 -5.77
CA VAL A 596 9.91 -23.49 -6.49
C VAL A 596 9.39 -24.15 -7.77
N PRO A 597 8.04 -24.29 -7.95
CA PRO A 597 7.46 -24.90 -9.14
C PRO A 597 7.78 -24.10 -10.42
N ASP A 598 7.52 -24.68 -11.57
CA ASP A 598 7.45 -23.96 -12.83
C ASP A 598 6.10 -23.20 -12.96
N ALA A 599 5.97 -22.38 -14.00
CA ALA A 599 4.77 -21.58 -14.24
C ALA A 599 3.50 -22.41 -14.39
N ASP A 600 3.59 -23.59 -14.99
CA ASP A 600 2.45 -24.52 -15.16
C ASP A 600 2.04 -25.18 -13.83
N GLY A 601 2.99 -25.36 -12.93
CA GLY A 601 2.77 -25.91 -11.58
C GLY A 601 2.18 -24.94 -10.57
N LEU A 602 2.17 -23.62 -10.84
CA LEU A 602 1.77 -22.57 -9.89
C LEU A 602 0.38 -22.82 -9.28
N VAL A 603 -0.63 -23.10 -10.10
CA VAL A 603 -2.02 -23.30 -9.62
C VAL A 603 -2.13 -24.54 -8.74
N ALA A 604 -1.40 -25.63 -9.12
CA ALA A 604 -1.37 -26.83 -8.32
C ALA A 604 -0.66 -26.63 -6.98
N PHE A 605 0.39 -25.83 -6.97
CA PHE A 605 1.11 -25.42 -5.73
C PHE A 605 0.19 -24.65 -4.78
N GLU A 606 -0.51 -23.61 -5.26
CA GLU A 606 -1.49 -22.86 -4.42
C GLU A 606 -2.55 -23.80 -3.82
N ALA A 607 -3.14 -24.66 -4.66
CA ALA A 607 -4.17 -25.59 -4.21
C ALA A 607 -3.65 -26.58 -3.15
N ALA A 608 -2.42 -27.07 -3.31
CA ALA A 608 -1.78 -27.95 -2.34
C ALA A 608 -1.50 -27.21 -1.01
N ALA A 609 -0.96 -26.00 -1.06
CA ALA A 609 -0.67 -25.17 0.11
C ALA A 609 -1.95 -24.87 0.91
N LEU A 610 -3.02 -24.44 0.26
CA LEU A 610 -4.31 -24.17 0.91
C LEU A 610 -4.93 -25.42 1.54
N LYS A 611 -4.80 -26.57 0.87
CA LYS A 611 -5.30 -27.85 1.36
C LYS A 611 -4.50 -28.31 2.60
N GLU A 612 -3.19 -28.21 2.56
CA GLU A 612 -2.30 -28.57 3.66
C GLU A 612 -2.57 -27.70 4.89
N ALA A 613 -2.77 -26.40 4.67
CA ALA A 613 -3.10 -25.44 5.72
C ALA A 613 -4.55 -25.58 6.25
N GLY A 614 -5.40 -26.39 5.63
CA GLY A 614 -6.77 -26.62 6.07
C GLY A 614 -7.76 -25.49 5.76
N VAL A 615 -7.44 -24.58 4.84
CA VAL A 615 -8.30 -23.43 4.43
C VAL A 615 -8.92 -23.59 3.05
N ALA A 616 -8.76 -24.73 2.40
CA ALA A 616 -9.31 -24.98 1.07
C ALA A 616 -10.84 -25.22 1.14
N LEU A 617 -11.60 -24.14 1.00
CA LEU A 617 -13.05 -24.16 0.86
C LEU A 617 -13.46 -23.63 -0.52
N ASP A 618 -14.16 -24.43 -1.32
CA ASP A 618 -14.53 -24.08 -2.71
C ASP A 618 -15.35 -22.78 -2.79
N ALA A 619 -16.21 -22.56 -1.81
CA ALA A 619 -17.05 -21.36 -1.74
C ALA A 619 -16.34 -20.13 -1.14
N VAL A 620 -15.13 -20.29 -0.58
CA VAL A 620 -14.34 -19.21 0.03
C VAL A 620 -12.98 -19.12 -0.67
N PRO A 621 -12.89 -18.45 -1.82
CA PRO A 621 -11.60 -18.29 -2.50
C PRO A 621 -10.68 -17.42 -1.66
N PRO A 622 -9.35 -17.59 -1.76
CA PRO A 622 -8.42 -16.68 -1.10
C PRO A 622 -8.60 -15.26 -1.62
N ARG A 623 -8.37 -14.27 -0.76
CA ARG A 623 -8.50 -12.84 -1.08
C ARG A 623 -7.66 -12.43 -2.29
N TYR A 624 -6.51 -13.08 -2.49
CA TYR A 624 -5.63 -12.93 -3.65
C TYR A 624 -5.13 -14.28 -4.15
N ARG A 625 -4.93 -14.37 -5.48
CA ARG A 625 -4.14 -15.44 -6.11
C ARG A 625 -2.75 -14.90 -6.43
N SER A 626 -1.75 -15.75 -6.49
CA SER A 626 -0.34 -15.37 -6.69
C SER A 626 -0.13 -14.44 -7.89
N THR A 627 -0.85 -14.65 -8.99
CA THR A 627 -0.66 -13.90 -10.25
C THR A 627 -1.12 -12.46 -10.24
N TYR A 628 -1.87 -12.03 -9.21
CA TYR A 628 -2.29 -10.63 -9.00
C TYR A 628 -2.11 -10.16 -7.56
N PHE A 629 -1.30 -10.86 -6.77
CA PHE A 629 -1.03 -10.53 -5.39
C PHE A 629 0.07 -9.47 -5.28
N SER A 630 -0.24 -8.24 -5.65
CA SER A 630 0.71 -7.12 -5.69
C SER A 630 1.39 -6.89 -4.34
N HIS A 631 0.70 -7.07 -3.22
CA HIS A 631 1.28 -6.92 -1.87
C HIS A 631 2.59 -7.69 -1.72
N ILE A 632 2.62 -8.96 -2.12
CA ILE A 632 3.76 -9.84 -1.88
C ILE A 632 4.76 -9.88 -3.05
N PHE A 633 4.35 -9.56 -4.28
CA PHE A 633 5.26 -9.59 -5.43
C PHE A 633 5.74 -8.20 -5.88
N ALA A 634 5.02 -7.12 -5.58
CA ALA A 634 5.41 -5.75 -5.96
C ALA A 634 5.29 -4.73 -4.81
N GLY A 635 4.57 -5.02 -3.73
CA GLY A 635 4.18 -4.05 -2.69
C GLY A 635 4.97 -4.10 -1.38
N GLY A 636 6.05 -4.89 -1.28
CA GLY A 636 6.89 -4.93 -0.07
C GLY A 636 6.35 -5.78 1.09
N TYR A 637 5.31 -6.59 0.88
CA TYR A 637 4.72 -7.52 1.88
C TYR A 637 5.12 -8.98 1.65
N SER A 638 6.25 -9.26 0.98
CA SER A 638 6.71 -10.65 0.80
C SER A 638 7.04 -11.29 2.14
N ALA A 639 6.48 -12.47 2.42
CA ALA A 639 6.45 -13.10 3.74
C ALA A 639 5.92 -12.14 4.84
N GLY A 640 5.00 -11.26 4.46
CA GLY A 640 4.55 -10.15 5.29
C GLY A 640 3.04 -9.88 5.23
N TYR A 641 2.24 -10.66 4.49
CA TYR A 641 0.80 -10.42 4.43
C TYR A 641 0.08 -10.78 5.74
N TYR A 642 0.69 -11.60 6.58
CA TYR A 642 0.25 -11.87 7.95
C TYR A 642 0.19 -10.61 8.82
N SER A 643 0.86 -9.54 8.43
CA SER A 643 1.00 -8.27 9.17
C SER A 643 -0.33 -7.66 9.59
N TYR A 644 -1.38 -7.77 8.76
CA TYR A 644 -2.70 -7.22 9.07
C TYR A 644 -3.31 -7.87 10.33
N ILE A 645 -3.34 -9.20 10.41
CA ILE A 645 -3.91 -9.88 11.58
C ILE A 645 -2.95 -9.84 12.78
N TRP A 646 -1.66 -9.69 12.54
CA TRP A 646 -0.67 -9.49 13.58
C TRP A 646 -0.85 -8.13 14.25
N SER A 647 -0.96 -7.07 13.46
CA SER A 647 -1.26 -5.71 13.91
C SER A 647 -2.65 -5.60 14.54
N GLU A 648 -3.63 -6.38 14.07
CA GLU A 648 -4.98 -6.38 14.62
C GLU A 648 -5.05 -6.92 16.05
N VAL A 649 -4.09 -7.75 16.49
CA VAL A 649 -3.96 -8.11 17.91
C VAL A 649 -3.67 -6.86 18.74
N LEU A 650 -2.73 -6.02 18.26
CA LEU A 650 -2.35 -4.78 18.93
C LEU A 650 -3.49 -3.76 18.91
N ASP A 651 -4.16 -3.62 17.77
CA ASP A 651 -5.32 -2.77 17.60
C ASP A 651 -6.46 -3.18 18.53
N ALA A 652 -6.89 -4.44 18.50
CA ALA A 652 -8.02 -4.91 19.31
C ALA A 652 -7.81 -4.68 20.81
N ASP A 653 -6.60 -4.94 21.31
CA ASP A 653 -6.22 -4.67 22.70
C ASP A 653 -6.16 -3.17 23.00
N SER A 654 -5.72 -2.35 22.04
CA SER A 654 -5.71 -0.88 22.18
C SER A 654 -7.13 -0.29 22.20
N VAL A 655 -8.05 -0.85 21.39
CA VAL A 655 -9.46 -0.45 21.44
C VAL A 655 -10.07 -0.70 22.82
N GLU A 656 -9.74 -1.82 23.47
CA GLU A 656 -10.17 -2.05 24.85
C GLU A 656 -9.56 -1.03 25.82
N TRP A 657 -8.27 -0.67 25.64
CA TRP A 657 -7.65 0.38 26.42
C TRP A 657 -8.42 1.71 26.28
N PHE A 658 -8.78 2.13 25.07
CA PHE A 658 -9.57 3.35 24.85
C PHE A 658 -10.93 3.27 25.54
N LYS A 659 -11.63 2.14 25.46
CA LYS A 659 -12.92 1.93 26.16
C LYS A 659 -12.77 2.05 27.68
N GLU A 660 -11.73 1.44 28.25
CA GLU A 660 -11.42 1.49 29.68
C GLU A 660 -11.11 2.91 30.19
N HIS A 661 -10.60 3.80 29.31
CA HIS A 661 -10.15 5.15 29.65
C HIS A 661 -11.10 6.26 29.15
N GLY A 662 -12.34 5.93 28.81
CA GLY A 662 -13.37 6.92 28.44
C GLY A 662 -13.41 7.32 26.97
N GLY A 663 -12.74 6.60 26.11
CA GLY A 663 -12.90 6.65 24.64
C GLY A 663 -12.35 7.92 23.98
N LEU A 664 -13.23 8.65 23.29
CA LEU A 664 -12.91 9.79 22.43
C LEU A 664 -12.58 11.04 23.28
N THR A 665 -11.41 11.06 23.90
CA THR A 665 -10.94 12.19 24.71
C THR A 665 -9.59 12.73 24.24
N ARG A 666 -9.34 14.02 24.47
CA ARG A 666 -8.07 14.68 24.19
C ARG A 666 -6.90 14.03 24.96
N GLU A 667 -7.13 13.59 26.17
CA GLU A 667 -6.13 12.97 27.02
C GLU A 667 -5.67 11.64 26.40
N ASN A 668 -6.61 10.80 25.99
CA ASN A 668 -6.35 9.50 25.34
C ASN A 668 -5.64 9.68 23.99
N GLY A 669 -6.11 10.60 23.16
CA GLY A 669 -5.46 10.91 21.89
C GLY A 669 -4.03 11.40 22.07
N ASN A 670 -3.79 12.32 23.00
CA ASN A 670 -2.44 12.80 23.29
C ASN A 670 -1.54 11.68 23.83
N HIS A 671 -2.06 10.78 24.67
CA HIS A 671 -1.31 9.63 25.14
C HIS A 671 -0.90 8.71 24.00
N PHE A 672 -1.82 8.36 23.09
CA PHE A 672 -1.53 7.56 21.90
C PHE A 672 -0.53 8.24 20.96
N ARG A 673 -0.71 9.55 20.70
CA ARG A 673 0.22 10.35 19.89
C ARG A 673 1.64 10.33 20.45
N VAL A 674 1.82 10.67 21.72
CA VAL A 674 3.16 10.84 22.33
C VAL A 674 3.85 9.50 22.57
N SER A 675 3.10 8.47 22.99
CA SER A 675 3.65 7.15 23.29
C SER A 675 4.01 6.37 22.03
N LEU A 676 3.32 6.64 20.89
CA LEU A 676 3.41 5.80 19.69
C LEU A 676 3.55 6.60 18.40
N LEU A 677 2.52 7.36 17.96
CA LEU A 677 2.44 7.92 16.61
C LEU A 677 3.57 8.88 16.27
N SER A 678 4.07 9.65 17.26
CA SER A 678 5.13 10.62 17.01
C SER A 678 6.53 10.03 16.94
N ARG A 679 6.67 8.74 17.24
CA ARG A 679 7.98 8.11 17.43
C ARG A 679 8.54 7.44 16.16
N GLY A 680 7.69 7.13 15.18
CA GLY A 680 8.11 6.38 13.99
C GLY A 680 8.99 5.18 14.35
N GLY A 681 10.06 4.95 13.59
CA GLY A 681 11.03 3.88 13.85
C GLY A 681 12.09 4.19 14.91
N SER A 682 12.07 5.39 15.54
CA SER A 682 13.13 5.83 16.48
C SER A 682 13.19 5.03 17.79
N VAL A 683 12.15 4.25 18.07
CA VAL A 683 12.04 3.34 19.21
C VAL A 683 11.58 1.98 18.71
N GLU A 684 12.01 0.89 19.33
CA GLU A 684 11.58 -0.46 18.99
C GLU A 684 10.05 -0.59 19.11
N ALA A 685 9.41 -1.19 18.08
CA ALA A 685 7.96 -1.15 17.89
C ALA A 685 7.16 -1.74 19.06
N MET A 686 7.56 -2.91 19.60
CA MET A 686 6.86 -3.50 20.74
C MET A 686 7.07 -2.74 22.04
N THR A 687 8.15 -1.98 22.15
CA THR A 687 8.36 -1.02 23.25
C THR A 687 7.37 0.14 23.14
N LEU A 688 7.08 0.64 21.94
CA LEU A 688 6.05 1.67 21.73
C LEU A 688 4.66 1.16 22.16
N PHE A 689 4.30 -0.06 21.78
CA PHE A 689 3.04 -0.67 22.22
C PHE A 689 2.95 -0.76 23.75
N ARG A 690 4.01 -1.28 24.41
CA ARG A 690 4.05 -1.38 25.88
C ARG A 690 4.00 -0.01 26.56
N ASN A 691 4.63 1.02 25.99
CA ASN A 691 4.57 2.39 26.51
C ASN A 691 3.14 2.97 26.44
N PHE A 692 2.38 2.61 25.42
CA PHE A 692 0.98 2.99 25.28
C PHE A 692 0.07 2.14 26.15
N ARG A 693 0.09 0.81 26.00
CA ARG A 693 -0.86 -0.12 26.63
C ARG A 693 -0.57 -0.37 28.13
N GLY A 694 0.72 -0.27 28.51
CA GLY A 694 1.19 -0.60 29.86
C GLY A 694 1.40 -2.10 30.12
N ALA A 695 1.21 -2.96 29.10
CA ALA A 695 1.31 -4.42 29.18
C ALA A 695 1.75 -5.02 27.84
N ASP A 696 2.04 -6.32 27.81
CA ASP A 696 2.17 -7.09 26.58
C ASP A 696 0.79 -7.28 25.91
N PRO A 697 0.74 -7.50 24.56
CA PRO A 697 -0.53 -7.65 23.84
C PRO A 697 -1.36 -8.84 24.31
N ASP A 698 -2.68 -8.64 24.44
CA ASP A 698 -3.67 -9.71 24.65
C ASP A 698 -4.39 -10.01 23.31
N ILE A 699 -4.44 -11.27 22.92
CA ILE A 699 -5.14 -11.73 21.71
C ILE A 699 -6.65 -11.84 21.92
N THR A 700 -7.11 -11.93 23.16
CA THR A 700 -8.54 -12.19 23.48
C THR A 700 -9.51 -11.20 22.84
N PRO A 701 -9.23 -9.89 22.80
CA PRO A 701 -10.08 -8.92 22.10
C PRO A 701 -10.24 -9.21 20.59
N LEU A 702 -9.16 -9.61 19.92
CA LEU A 702 -9.22 -10.02 18.50
C LEU A 702 -10.12 -11.24 18.30
N LEU A 703 -9.92 -12.29 19.12
CA LEU A 703 -10.73 -13.51 19.00
C LEU A 703 -12.23 -13.21 19.21
N THR A 704 -12.55 -12.33 20.17
CA THR A 704 -13.93 -11.89 20.41
C THR A 704 -14.49 -11.09 19.23
N ARG A 705 -13.73 -10.13 18.70
CA ARG A 705 -14.11 -9.30 17.53
C ARG A 705 -14.43 -10.15 16.30
N ARG A 706 -13.65 -11.20 16.07
CA ARG A 706 -13.81 -12.11 14.92
C ARG A 706 -14.66 -13.35 15.20
N GLY A 707 -15.22 -13.49 16.41
CA GLY A 707 -16.01 -14.66 16.78
C GLY A 707 -15.23 -15.98 16.73
N LEU A 708 -13.95 -15.96 17.10
CA LEU A 708 -13.03 -17.10 17.07
C LEU A 708 -12.79 -17.74 18.45
N ASN A 709 -13.63 -17.40 19.45
CA ASN A 709 -13.53 -17.93 20.82
C ASN A 709 -14.08 -19.36 20.94
#